data_61d3676bff9853db58b826a86ab8668e
#
_entry.id   61d3676bff9853db58b826a86ab8668e
#
_cell.length_a   1.000
_cell.length_b   1.000
_cell.length_c   1.000
_cell.angle_alpha   90.00
_cell.angle_beta   90.00
_cell.angle_gamma   90.00
#
_symmetry.space_group_name_H-M   'P 1'
#
loop_
_entity.id
_entity.type
_entity.pdbx_description
1 polymer ?
#
loop_
_entity_poly.entity_id
_entity_poly.type
_entity_poly.pdbx_seq_one_letter_code
_entity_poly.pdbx_strand_id
1 'polypeptide(L)'
;MNTYLKYPVDMKTFECNGECHSCPLMASKGFTQCIRAAVTGAGSGLSGKTVSGNGFSVRFNILPEISSILETPTDIVIHIVDALHLEDTLYPVTKLNDMDIKVILVLKNYSKFLATGHSIDTKQLSRMLGMPVITFEPEDGLAEMTLIGKIADSFREPYERKVSVPYGQDVEEAIAKISAAIHKGHDEWLHFSERYVAVRLLEHQDYILPYVNSLPNAEEVLKVAKKAHDGLEREFGEQSEVLVAKARRGFVAGALQETVVHGGDSSDHSFSMKVDAILTSRWLGFPLMILILLTVFQCTFTLGAYPQEWIESGVNTLCAWCSGLLSPGWFTSMLTDGIIQGVGSVLAFLPNIVILFFFLSLLEDSGYMSRAAFLMDKIMHLVGLHGRSFIPMLIGFGCNVPAIMAAKQIENKRDRTLTMLMIPFMSCSARLPVYLLFVSAFFARYKALVMVGLYTIGIFLSILFAYVMKHTRWFRMQDEDYVSVLPPFRKPTWRNTGMHIWERVNDYLKKISTVILAASVIIWALEYFPADKTDNGANPEESYLAMIGKAVSPVMEPLGFDWKMNVSLLTGLPAKEAIVSTMGILYHSSDEGDANLATVLREENIFTPANSWSFMLFVLLYFPCVATVTTLRKEIGGRWAAFVVVNSLVMAWLAAFLAFRVLSLIIV
;
A
#
# COMPACT_ATOMS: atom_id res chain seq x y z
N MET A 1 46.72 -20.90 -17.78
CA MET A 1 47.45 -20.04 -18.71
C MET A 1 46.43 -19.46 -19.69
N ASN A 2 45.84 -18.32 -19.40
CA ASN A 2 44.76 -17.75 -20.21
C ASN A 2 45.33 -16.69 -21.12
N THR A 3 45.46 -16.98 -22.42
CA THR A 3 45.80 -16.03 -23.47
C THR A 3 44.55 -15.26 -23.84
N TYR A 4 44.40 -14.06 -23.34
CA TYR A 4 43.28 -13.15 -23.64
C TYR A 4 43.61 -12.30 -24.87
N LEU A 5 42.76 -12.37 -25.87
CA LEU A 5 42.90 -11.64 -27.14
C LEU A 5 42.22 -10.27 -27.04
N LYS A 6 42.91 -9.20 -27.43
CA LYS A 6 42.34 -7.86 -27.64
C LYS A 6 41.64 -7.81 -28.99
N TYR A 7 40.31 -7.69 -29.04
CA TYR A 7 39.56 -7.54 -30.28
C TYR A 7 38.60 -6.40 -30.27
N PRO A 8 38.37 -5.71 -31.41
CA PRO A 8 37.20 -4.86 -31.58
C PRO A 8 35.93 -5.74 -31.53
N VAL A 9 34.91 -5.21 -30.87
CA VAL A 9 33.66 -5.95 -30.63
C VAL A 9 32.73 -5.70 -31.81
N ASP A 10 32.47 -6.74 -32.60
CA ASP A 10 31.38 -6.73 -33.59
C ASP A 10 30.17 -7.46 -33.02
N MET A 11 29.07 -6.72 -32.80
CA MET A 11 27.94 -7.17 -32.00
C MET A 11 26.85 -7.78 -32.85
N LYS A 12 26.55 -9.05 -32.62
CA LYS A 12 25.37 -9.74 -33.17
C LYS A 12 24.57 -10.40 -32.03
N THR A 13 23.29 -10.13 -31.98
CA THR A 13 22.34 -10.78 -31.08
C THR A 13 21.95 -12.14 -31.65
N PHE A 14 21.99 -13.22 -30.84
CA PHE A 14 21.46 -14.52 -31.18
C PHE A 14 20.93 -15.25 -29.94
N GLU A 15 19.99 -16.16 -30.15
CA GLU A 15 19.45 -16.98 -29.06
C GLU A 15 20.33 -18.23 -28.84
N CYS A 16 20.67 -18.47 -27.57
CA CYS A 16 21.42 -19.65 -27.15
C CYS A 16 20.62 -20.44 -26.09
N ASN A 17 20.19 -21.65 -26.41
CA ASN A 17 19.32 -22.48 -25.57
C ASN A 17 20.06 -23.57 -24.77
N GLY A 18 21.33 -23.45 -24.46
CA GLY A 18 22.09 -24.47 -23.77
C GLY A 18 23.11 -23.96 -22.75
N GLU A 19 23.77 -24.90 -22.08
CA GLU A 19 24.95 -24.59 -21.25
C GLU A 19 26.07 -24.03 -22.13
N CYS A 20 26.63 -22.89 -21.72
CA CYS A 20 27.60 -22.15 -22.53
C CYS A 20 28.87 -22.97 -22.88
N HIS A 21 29.24 -23.97 -22.08
CA HIS A 21 30.40 -24.83 -22.33
C HIS A 21 30.16 -25.92 -23.38
N SER A 22 28.91 -26.29 -23.66
CA SER A 22 28.53 -27.33 -24.60
C SER A 22 27.77 -26.83 -25.83
N CYS A 23 27.64 -25.53 -26.00
CA CYS A 23 26.85 -24.91 -27.06
C CYS A 23 27.53 -25.14 -28.45
N PRO A 24 26.86 -25.80 -29.42
CA PRO A 24 27.41 -26.01 -30.77
C PRO A 24 27.75 -24.72 -31.52
N LEU A 25 27.09 -23.62 -31.20
CA LEU A 25 27.35 -22.28 -31.76
C LEU A 25 28.69 -21.70 -31.33
N MET A 26 29.23 -22.13 -30.19
CA MET A 26 30.58 -21.74 -29.74
C MET A 26 31.63 -22.27 -30.69
N ALA A 27 31.56 -23.57 -31.04
CA ALA A 27 32.51 -24.21 -31.94
C ALA A 27 32.40 -23.71 -33.40
N SER A 28 31.17 -23.42 -33.86
CA SER A 28 30.93 -23.00 -35.27
C SER A 28 31.27 -21.55 -35.58
N LYS A 29 31.31 -20.66 -34.54
CA LYS A 29 31.54 -19.22 -34.71
C LYS A 29 32.85 -18.70 -34.07
N GLY A 30 33.71 -19.59 -33.59
CA GLY A 30 35.02 -19.23 -33.04
C GLY A 30 34.97 -18.55 -31.67
N PHE A 31 33.89 -18.70 -30.89
CA PHE A 31 33.83 -18.20 -29.52
C PHE A 31 34.60 -19.15 -28.60
N THR A 32 35.49 -18.58 -27.80
CA THR A 32 36.33 -19.32 -26.87
C THR A 32 35.77 -19.35 -25.45
N GLN A 33 34.86 -18.44 -25.12
CA GLN A 33 34.37 -18.30 -23.74
C GLN A 33 32.96 -17.68 -23.66
N CYS A 34 32.12 -18.18 -22.75
CA CYS A 34 30.79 -17.63 -22.45
C CYS A 34 30.78 -17.07 -21.02
N ILE A 35 30.37 -15.83 -20.87
CA ILE A 35 30.26 -15.12 -19.59
C ILE A 35 28.79 -15.08 -19.16
N ARG A 36 28.50 -15.57 -17.96
CA ARG A 36 27.17 -15.51 -17.34
C ARG A 36 27.06 -14.26 -16.50
N ALA A 37 26.31 -13.27 -16.98
CA ALA A 37 26.09 -12.02 -16.30
C ALA A 37 24.71 -12.02 -15.63
N ALA A 38 24.65 -11.88 -14.30
CA ALA A 38 23.41 -11.64 -13.57
C ALA A 38 23.11 -10.15 -13.57
N VAL A 39 21.86 -9.77 -13.86
CA VAL A 39 21.41 -8.39 -13.84
C VAL A 39 20.42 -8.20 -12.69
N THR A 40 20.73 -7.25 -11.78
CA THR A 40 19.91 -6.91 -10.62
C THR A 40 19.65 -5.40 -10.58
N GLY A 41 18.59 -4.96 -9.87
CA GLY A 41 18.25 -3.54 -9.70
C GLY A 41 17.14 -3.02 -10.62
N ALA A 42 16.89 -1.72 -10.61
CA ALA A 42 15.71 -1.07 -11.19
C ALA A 42 15.65 -1.16 -12.73
N GLY A 43 14.85 -2.08 -13.24
CA GLY A 43 14.33 -2.11 -14.61
C GLY A 43 15.37 -2.26 -15.70
N SER A 44 15.55 -3.47 -16.23
CA SER A 44 16.52 -3.76 -17.27
C SER A 44 15.89 -3.81 -18.66
N GLY A 45 16.32 -2.93 -19.55
CA GLY A 45 16.16 -3.10 -21.01
C GLY A 45 17.01 -4.24 -21.60
N LEU A 46 17.77 -4.97 -20.76
CA LEU A 46 18.72 -6.02 -21.13
C LEU A 46 18.14 -7.45 -21.01
N SER A 47 16.83 -7.56 -20.96
CA SER A 47 16.12 -8.81 -20.69
C SER A 47 16.45 -9.95 -21.64
N GLY A 48 17.02 -11.06 -21.11
CA GLY A 48 17.09 -12.38 -21.77
C GLY A 48 17.94 -12.45 -23.05
N LYS A 49 18.69 -11.40 -23.37
CA LYS A 49 19.51 -11.32 -24.59
C LYS A 49 20.86 -12.01 -24.38
N THR A 50 21.31 -12.74 -25.38
CA THR A 50 22.72 -13.15 -25.51
C THR A 50 23.37 -12.26 -26.54
N VAL A 51 24.40 -11.52 -26.12
CA VAL A 51 25.14 -10.64 -26.99
C VAL A 51 26.54 -11.19 -27.18
N SER A 52 26.99 -11.28 -28.44
CA SER A 52 28.27 -11.88 -28.79
C SER A 52 29.19 -10.90 -29.47
N GLY A 53 30.47 -10.96 -29.12
CA GLY A 53 31.55 -10.26 -29.77
C GLY A 53 32.68 -11.21 -30.20
N ASN A 54 33.72 -10.73 -30.88
CA ASN A 54 34.82 -11.53 -31.33
C ASN A 54 35.56 -12.20 -30.16
N GLY A 55 35.34 -13.49 -29.96
CA GLY A 55 36.01 -14.31 -28.96
C GLY A 55 35.23 -14.58 -27.67
N PHE A 56 34.08 -13.94 -27.41
CA PHE A 56 33.25 -14.26 -26.24
C PHE A 56 31.77 -13.97 -26.50
N SER A 57 30.90 -14.58 -25.70
CA SER A 57 29.48 -14.31 -25.64
C SER A 57 29.08 -13.99 -24.20
N VAL A 58 28.16 -13.02 -24.00
CA VAL A 58 27.62 -12.64 -22.68
C VAL A 58 26.15 -13.02 -22.63
N ARG A 59 25.78 -13.85 -21.67
CA ARG A 59 24.38 -14.23 -21.40
C ARG A 59 23.88 -13.46 -20.20
N PHE A 60 22.84 -12.66 -20.39
CA PHE A 60 22.23 -11.87 -19.34
C PHE A 60 21.07 -12.63 -18.67
N ASN A 61 21.18 -12.90 -17.38
CA ASN A 61 20.12 -13.44 -16.55
C ASN A 61 19.60 -12.36 -15.63
N ILE A 62 18.31 -12.04 -15.73
CA ILE A 62 17.68 -11.07 -14.81
C ILE A 62 17.28 -11.80 -13.55
N LEU A 63 17.76 -11.28 -12.42
CA LEU A 63 17.41 -11.77 -11.11
C LEU A 63 16.57 -10.71 -10.38
N PRO A 64 15.38 -11.07 -9.89
CA PRO A 64 14.50 -10.13 -9.19
C PRO A 64 15.11 -9.66 -7.86
N GLU A 65 15.90 -10.53 -7.23
CA GLU A 65 16.51 -10.29 -5.92
C GLU A 65 17.99 -10.66 -5.90
N ILE A 66 18.76 -10.00 -5.02
CA ILE A 66 20.19 -10.31 -4.82
C ILE A 66 20.37 -11.73 -4.25
N SER A 67 19.44 -12.18 -3.40
CA SER A 67 19.41 -13.55 -2.86
C SER A 67 19.43 -14.63 -3.93
N SER A 68 18.78 -14.39 -5.08
CA SER A 68 18.73 -15.32 -6.22
C SER A 68 20.11 -15.56 -6.88
N ILE A 69 21.11 -14.72 -6.61
CA ILE A 69 22.48 -14.90 -7.09
C ILE A 69 23.09 -16.17 -6.47
N LEU A 70 22.70 -16.52 -5.24
CA LEU A 70 23.21 -17.71 -4.55
C LEU A 70 22.84 -19.01 -5.24
N GLU A 71 21.69 -19.04 -5.92
CA GLU A 71 21.15 -20.23 -6.60
C GLU A 71 21.55 -20.29 -8.08
N THR A 72 22.03 -19.18 -8.63
CA THR A 72 22.31 -19.07 -10.08
C THR A 72 23.79 -18.97 -10.34
N PRO A 73 24.40 -19.90 -11.12
CA PRO A 73 25.81 -19.83 -11.48
C PRO A 73 26.11 -18.53 -12.23
N THR A 74 26.86 -17.62 -11.63
CA THR A 74 27.10 -16.26 -12.11
C THR A 74 28.59 -15.96 -12.10
N ASP A 75 29.14 -15.46 -13.22
CA ASP A 75 30.55 -15.08 -13.35
C ASP A 75 30.75 -13.60 -13.02
N ILE A 76 29.75 -12.75 -13.30
CA ILE A 76 29.78 -11.31 -13.03
C ILE A 76 28.36 -10.80 -12.74
N VAL A 77 28.22 -9.83 -11.85
CA VAL A 77 26.95 -9.20 -11.52
C VAL A 77 26.92 -7.78 -12.07
N ILE A 78 25.84 -7.43 -12.73
CA ILE A 78 25.56 -6.07 -13.20
C ILE A 78 24.44 -5.53 -12.33
N HIS A 79 24.74 -4.52 -11.53
CA HIS A 79 23.73 -3.88 -10.70
C HIS A 79 23.35 -2.52 -11.27
N ILE A 80 22.04 -2.34 -11.56
CA ILE A 80 21.53 -1.11 -12.15
C ILE A 80 21.06 -0.19 -11.03
N VAL A 81 21.66 0.99 -10.98
CA VAL A 81 21.41 2.07 -10.03
C VAL A 81 20.72 3.22 -10.75
N ASP A 82 19.63 3.75 -10.19
CA ASP A 82 18.98 4.94 -10.72
C ASP A 82 19.68 6.20 -10.17
N ALA A 83 20.27 6.99 -11.05
CA ALA A 83 20.96 8.22 -10.67
C ALA A 83 20.05 9.26 -10.00
N LEU A 84 18.73 9.18 -10.20
CA LEU A 84 17.76 10.08 -9.54
C LEU A 84 17.46 9.63 -8.09
N HIS A 85 17.76 8.37 -7.73
CA HIS A 85 17.50 7.76 -6.43
C HIS A 85 18.74 7.02 -5.93
N LEU A 86 19.89 7.70 -5.88
CA LEU A 86 21.19 7.10 -5.59
C LEU A 86 21.25 6.42 -4.23
N GLU A 87 20.75 7.06 -3.19
CA GLU A 87 20.84 6.55 -1.82
C GLU A 87 20.14 5.20 -1.68
N ASP A 88 18.94 5.08 -2.23
CA ASP A 88 18.15 3.84 -2.16
C ASP A 88 18.73 2.74 -3.03
N THR A 89 19.14 3.09 -4.24
CA THR A 89 19.58 2.12 -5.24
C THR A 89 21.04 1.70 -5.05
N LEU A 90 21.83 2.43 -4.26
CA LEU A 90 23.19 2.04 -3.83
C LEU A 90 23.19 1.18 -2.56
N TYR A 91 22.15 1.23 -1.74
CA TYR A 91 22.08 0.41 -0.53
C TYR A 91 22.26 -1.10 -0.82
N PRO A 92 21.58 -1.69 -1.83
CA PRO A 92 21.81 -3.09 -2.21
C PRO A 92 23.24 -3.41 -2.64
N VAL A 93 23.99 -2.42 -3.16
CA VAL A 93 25.40 -2.59 -3.55
C VAL A 93 26.28 -2.98 -2.36
N THR A 94 25.96 -2.51 -1.16
CA THR A 94 26.67 -2.89 0.07
C THR A 94 26.54 -4.40 0.36
N LYS A 95 25.40 -4.99 0.01
CA LYS A 95 25.16 -6.44 0.13
C LYS A 95 25.99 -7.23 -0.87
N LEU A 96 26.09 -6.73 -2.12
CA LEU A 96 26.93 -7.31 -3.16
C LEU A 96 28.41 -7.22 -2.82
N ASN A 97 28.81 -6.14 -2.17
CA ASN A 97 30.20 -5.94 -1.73
C ASN A 97 30.63 -7.00 -0.68
N ASP A 98 29.70 -7.42 0.18
CA ASP A 98 29.98 -8.49 1.15
C ASP A 98 30.10 -9.89 0.51
N MET A 99 29.48 -10.13 -0.66
CA MET A 99 29.45 -11.44 -1.34
C MET A 99 30.82 -11.86 -1.93
N ASP A 100 31.71 -10.90 -2.12
CA ASP A 100 33.04 -11.13 -2.73
C ASP A 100 32.98 -11.64 -4.16
N ILE A 101 32.09 -11.09 -4.96
CA ILE A 101 31.86 -11.39 -6.37
C ILE A 101 32.19 -10.18 -7.25
N LYS A 102 32.46 -10.43 -8.54
CA LYS A 102 32.70 -9.35 -9.52
C LYS A 102 31.39 -8.60 -9.78
N VAL A 103 31.36 -7.30 -9.50
CA VAL A 103 30.21 -6.44 -9.71
C VAL A 103 30.58 -5.26 -10.62
N ILE A 104 29.69 -4.95 -11.58
CA ILE A 104 29.73 -3.72 -12.36
C ILE A 104 28.49 -2.91 -12.02
N LEU A 105 28.68 -1.66 -11.65
CA LEU A 105 27.63 -0.72 -11.33
C LEU A 105 27.26 0.09 -12.56
N VAL A 106 25.97 0.10 -12.90
CA VAL A 106 25.46 0.79 -14.09
C VAL A 106 24.52 1.91 -13.64
N LEU A 107 24.88 3.17 -13.89
CA LEU A 107 24.06 4.33 -13.58
C LEU A 107 23.09 4.61 -14.73
N LYS A 108 21.80 4.43 -14.47
CA LYS A 108 20.68 4.76 -15.38
C LYS A 108 20.16 6.17 -15.09
N ASN A 109 19.54 6.82 -16.08
CA ASN A 109 19.00 8.18 -15.98
C ASN A 109 20.06 9.27 -15.63
N TYR A 110 21.33 9.05 -15.97
CA TYR A 110 22.41 9.96 -15.64
C TYR A 110 22.25 11.33 -16.32
N SER A 111 21.79 11.36 -17.57
CA SER A 111 21.49 12.61 -18.30
C SER A 111 20.41 13.43 -17.62
N LYS A 112 19.37 12.77 -17.08
CA LYS A 112 18.32 13.45 -16.29
C LYS A 112 18.88 13.99 -14.97
N PHE A 113 19.77 13.26 -14.34
CA PHE A 113 20.46 13.69 -13.13
C PHE A 113 21.34 14.93 -13.38
N LEU A 114 22.10 14.96 -14.48
CA LEU A 114 22.85 16.14 -14.89
C LEU A 114 21.94 17.35 -15.15
N ALA A 115 20.76 17.14 -15.72
CA ALA A 115 19.78 18.21 -15.96
C ALA A 115 19.23 18.82 -14.66
N THR A 116 19.37 18.16 -13.52
CA THR A 116 19.04 18.74 -12.20
C THR A 116 20.15 19.64 -11.63
N GLY A 117 21.27 19.83 -12.37
CA GLY A 117 22.41 20.63 -11.93
C GLY A 117 23.38 19.86 -11.03
N HIS A 118 23.18 18.57 -10.81
CA HIS A 118 24.10 17.73 -10.04
C HIS A 118 25.00 16.90 -10.98
N SER A 119 26.19 16.57 -10.53
CA SER A 119 27.09 15.66 -11.23
C SER A 119 27.71 14.64 -10.27
N ILE A 120 28.07 13.47 -10.78
CA ILE A 120 28.73 12.43 -9.99
C ILE A 120 30.14 12.23 -10.55
N ASP A 121 31.14 12.27 -9.69
CA ASP A 121 32.47 11.78 -10.04
C ASP A 121 32.43 10.22 -10.02
N THR A 122 32.17 9.66 -11.20
CA THR A 122 32.09 8.20 -11.39
C THR A 122 33.40 7.49 -11.09
N LYS A 123 34.54 8.17 -11.26
CA LYS A 123 35.88 7.62 -10.94
C LYS A 123 36.09 7.55 -9.44
N GLN A 124 35.72 8.61 -8.72
CA GLN A 124 35.77 8.63 -7.25
C GLN A 124 34.81 7.62 -6.66
N LEU A 125 33.56 7.57 -7.15
CA LEU A 125 32.55 6.60 -6.73
C LEU A 125 33.04 5.15 -6.95
N SER A 126 33.66 4.87 -8.11
CA SER A 126 34.27 3.58 -8.39
C SER A 126 35.38 3.19 -7.41
N ARG A 127 36.19 4.16 -6.99
CA ARG A 127 37.24 3.92 -5.98
C ARG A 127 36.66 3.65 -4.59
N MET A 128 35.62 4.41 -4.20
CA MET A 128 35.00 4.28 -2.88
C MET A 128 34.20 2.98 -2.73
N LEU A 129 33.51 2.56 -3.78
CA LEU A 129 32.76 1.31 -3.76
C LEU A 129 33.63 0.07 -4.08
N GLY A 130 34.84 0.28 -4.63
CA GLY A 130 35.74 -0.81 -5.03
C GLY A 130 35.31 -1.58 -6.27
N MET A 131 34.40 -1.03 -7.08
CA MET A 131 33.86 -1.67 -8.28
C MET A 131 33.71 -0.69 -9.44
N PRO A 132 33.78 -1.15 -10.72
CA PRO A 132 33.62 -0.29 -11.89
C PRO A 132 32.23 0.35 -11.93
N VAL A 133 32.16 1.66 -12.17
CA VAL A 133 30.92 2.44 -12.36
C VAL A 133 30.85 2.93 -13.79
N ILE A 134 29.73 2.67 -14.46
CA ILE A 134 29.48 3.02 -15.86
C ILE A 134 28.16 3.76 -15.96
N THR A 135 28.11 4.81 -16.78
CA THR A 135 26.85 5.47 -17.14
C THR A 135 26.22 4.73 -18.33
N PHE A 136 24.91 4.50 -18.27
CA PHE A 136 24.16 3.81 -19.31
C PHE A 136 22.86 4.54 -19.62
N GLU A 137 22.72 4.95 -20.88
CA GLU A 137 21.48 5.51 -21.41
C GLU A 137 20.94 4.56 -22.47
N PRO A 138 19.71 4.05 -22.32
CA PRO A 138 19.15 3.03 -23.22
C PRO A 138 18.98 3.50 -24.69
N GLU A 139 18.95 4.81 -24.89
CA GLU A 139 18.79 5.44 -26.22
C GLU A 139 20.11 5.58 -26.99
N ASP A 140 21.25 5.35 -26.34
CA ASP A 140 22.57 5.44 -26.95
C ASP A 140 23.05 4.05 -27.37
N GLY A 141 23.06 3.76 -28.67
CA GLY A 141 23.52 2.49 -29.24
C GLY A 141 24.99 2.16 -28.94
N LEU A 142 25.81 3.15 -28.56
CA LEU A 142 27.20 2.95 -28.14
C LEU A 142 27.29 2.48 -26.66
N ALA A 143 26.27 2.74 -25.86
CA ALA A 143 26.27 2.37 -24.43
C ALA A 143 26.31 0.86 -24.22
N GLU A 144 25.61 0.08 -25.06
CA GLU A 144 25.64 -1.39 -25.02
C GLU A 144 27.03 -1.94 -25.32
N MET A 145 27.74 -1.37 -26.30
CA MET A 145 29.11 -1.77 -26.66
C MET A 145 30.08 -1.47 -25.52
N THR A 146 29.95 -0.31 -24.91
CA THR A 146 30.79 0.10 -23.79
C THR A 146 30.59 -0.81 -22.58
N LEU A 147 29.36 -1.19 -22.29
CA LEU A 147 29.01 -2.12 -21.20
C LEU A 147 29.66 -3.49 -21.44
N ILE A 148 29.56 -4.04 -22.65
CA ILE A 148 30.12 -5.36 -23.00
C ILE A 148 31.66 -5.33 -22.97
N GLY A 149 32.28 -4.24 -23.46
CA GLY A 149 33.71 -4.06 -23.33
C GLY A 149 34.16 -4.11 -21.88
N LYS A 150 33.46 -3.40 -21.00
CA LYS A 150 33.75 -3.40 -19.55
C LYS A 150 33.49 -4.74 -18.87
N ILE A 151 32.46 -5.48 -19.27
CA ILE A 151 32.22 -6.86 -18.79
C ILE A 151 33.41 -7.75 -19.15
N ALA A 152 33.87 -7.68 -20.39
CA ALA A 152 35.00 -8.47 -20.86
C ALA A 152 36.30 -8.09 -20.13
N ASP A 153 36.58 -6.82 -19.93
CA ASP A 153 37.76 -6.36 -19.21
C ASP A 153 37.71 -6.80 -17.73
N SER A 154 36.58 -6.61 -17.06
CA SER A 154 36.38 -7.05 -15.67
C SER A 154 36.44 -8.57 -15.51
N PHE A 155 36.01 -9.34 -16.53
CA PHE A 155 36.12 -10.79 -16.49
C PHE A 155 37.59 -11.26 -16.60
N ARG A 156 38.40 -10.55 -17.35
CA ARG A 156 39.83 -10.87 -17.56
C ARG A 156 40.71 -10.51 -16.36
N GLU A 157 40.38 -9.41 -15.65
CA GLU A 157 41.14 -9.00 -14.48
C GLU A 157 40.94 -10.01 -13.35
N PRO A 158 42.00 -10.39 -12.62
CA PRO A 158 41.86 -11.17 -11.39
C PRO A 158 41.04 -10.34 -10.40
N TYR A 159 40.10 -10.99 -9.70
CA TYR A 159 39.29 -10.32 -8.70
C TYR A 159 40.07 -10.20 -7.38
N GLU A 160 40.31 -8.99 -6.98
CA GLU A 160 40.82 -8.68 -5.64
C GLU A 160 39.81 -7.76 -4.95
N ARG A 161 39.40 -8.12 -3.76
CA ARG A 161 38.49 -7.28 -2.95
C ARG A 161 39.24 -6.02 -2.52
N LYS A 162 38.82 -4.87 -3.04
CA LYS A 162 39.48 -3.59 -2.77
C LYS A 162 38.86 -2.82 -1.60
N VAL A 163 37.58 -2.98 -1.36
CA VAL A 163 36.81 -2.25 -0.35
C VAL A 163 35.84 -3.19 0.36
N SER A 164 35.68 -3.03 1.65
CA SER A 164 34.65 -3.69 2.46
C SER A 164 33.84 -2.62 3.21
N VAL A 165 32.54 -2.90 3.42
CA VAL A 165 31.71 -2.02 4.25
C VAL A 165 32.19 -2.09 5.70
N PRO A 166 32.56 -0.95 6.34
CA PRO A 166 32.98 -0.94 7.74
C PRO A 166 31.75 -0.96 8.65
N TYR A 167 31.58 -2.02 9.42
CA TYR A 167 30.43 -2.19 10.32
C TYR A 167 30.67 -1.65 11.75
N GLY A 168 31.86 -1.11 12.02
CA GLY A 168 32.30 -0.75 13.37
C GLY A 168 32.99 -1.91 14.11
N GLN A 169 33.84 -1.55 15.08
CA GLN A 169 34.76 -2.51 15.69
C GLN A 169 34.08 -3.72 16.32
N ASP A 170 32.98 -3.50 17.06
CA ASP A 170 32.29 -4.56 17.82
C ASP A 170 31.53 -5.50 16.87
N VAL A 171 30.87 -4.96 15.83
CA VAL A 171 30.18 -5.75 14.80
C VAL A 171 31.21 -6.51 13.95
N GLU A 172 32.36 -5.91 13.62
CA GLU A 172 33.45 -6.59 12.90
C GLU A 172 34.03 -7.74 13.73
N GLU A 173 34.17 -7.60 15.05
CA GLU A 173 34.60 -8.68 15.93
C GLU A 173 33.55 -9.82 15.97
N ALA A 174 32.28 -9.49 15.99
CA ALA A 174 31.20 -10.48 15.88
C ALA A 174 31.24 -11.23 14.54
N ILE A 175 31.41 -10.50 13.42
CA ILE A 175 31.57 -11.07 12.08
C ILE A 175 32.78 -11.99 12.02
N ALA A 176 33.93 -11.58 12.57
CA ALA A 176 35.15 -12.39 12.59
C ALA A 176 34.96 -13.70 13.37
N LYS A 177 34.26 -13.67 14.52
CA LYS A 177 33.98 -14.87 15.33
C LYS A 177 33.08 -15.86 14.57
N ILE A 178 32.04 -15.34 13.87
CA ILE A 178 31.11 -16.18 13.09
C ILE A 178 31.85 -16.74 11.86
N SER A 179 32.61 -15.91 11.12
CA SER A 179 33.39 -16.33 9.98
C SER A 179 34.42 -17.41 10.34
N ALA A 180 35.12 -17.27 11.48
CA ALA A 180 36.04 -18.27 11.97
C ALA A 180 35.36 -19.62 12.35
N ALA A 181 34.11 -19.55 12.82
CA ALA A 181 33.33 -20.77 13.06
C ALA A 181 32.93 -21.44 11.75
N ILE A 182 32.53 -20.67 10.74
CA ILE A 182 32.20 -21.16 9.40
C ILE A 182 33.43 -21.82 8.75
N HIS A 183 34.57 -21.14 8.82
CA HIS A 183 35.85 -21.62 8.25
C HIS A 183 36.25 -23.01 8.73
N LYS A 184 36.03 -23.33 10.01
CA LYS A 184 36.34 -24.64 10.58
C LYS A 184 35.56 -25.81 9.97
N GLY A 185 34.38 -25.56 9.42
CA GLY A 185 33.52 -26.57 8.82
C GLY A 185 33.51 -26.53 7.29
N HIS A 186 34.37 -25.70 6.69
CA HIS A 186 34.31 -25.40 5.27
C HIS A 186 35.23 -26.35 4.46
N ASP A 187 34.61 -27.18 3.65
CA ASP A 187 35.24 -27.80 2.47
C ASP A 187 34.82 -26.94 1.27
N GLU A 188 35.76 -26.37 0.52
CA GLU A 188 35.77 -25.61 -0.76
C GLU A 188 34.47 -25.30 -1.54
N TRP A 189 33.29 -25.44 -0.95
CA TRP A 189 31.97 -25.46 -1.60
C TRP A 189 31.21 -24.12 -1.62
N LEU A 190 31.65 -23.13 -0.85
CA LEU A 190 30.96 -21.84 -0.82
C LEU A 190 31.43 -20.96 -1.99
N HIS A 191 30.55 -20.70 -2.93
CA HIS A 191 30.80 -19.77 -4.03
C HIS A 191 30.75 -18.28 -3.62
N PHE A 192 30.58 -18.00 -2.31
CA PHE A 192 30.50 -16.65 -1.72
C PHE A 192 31.25 -16.58 -0.39
N SER A 193 31.58 -15.36 0.05
CA SER A 193 32.48 -15.17 1.19
C SER A 193 31.84 -15.57 2.52
N GLU A 194 32.64 -16.12 3.44
CA GLU A 194 32.24 -16.43 4.81
C GLU A 194 31.75 -15.17 5.54
N ARG A 195 32.30 -14.00 5.21
CA ARG A 195 31.85 -12.71 5.72
C ARG A 195 30.41 -12.42 5.35
N TYR A 196 29.99 -12.71 4.12
CA TYR A 196 28.63 -12.55 3.68
C TYR A 196 27.66 -13.37 4.53
N VAL A 197 27.99 -14.65 4.73
CA VAL A 197 27.16 -15.56 5.56
C VAL A 197 27.09 -15.05 7.02
N ALA A 198 28.22 -14.61 7.58
CA ALA A 198 28.27 -14.08 8.95
C ALA A 198 27.40 -12.83 9.11
N VAL A 199 27.48 -11.86 8.17
CA VAL A 199 26.65 -10.67 8.19
C VAL A 199 25.16 -11.01 8.02
N ARG A 200 24.81 -11.97 7.14
CA ARG A 200 23.42 -12.41 6.96
C ARG A 200 22.85 -13.09 8.21
N LEU A 201 23.67 -13.84 8.94
CA LEU A 201 23.26 -14.43 10.21
C LEU A 201 23.01 -13.35 11.29
N LEU A 202 23.80 -12.28 11.34
CA LEU A 202 23.55 -11.14 12.20
C LEU A 202 22.31 -10.33 11.82
N GLU A 203 21.91 -10.36 10.55
CA GLU A 203 20.67 -9.75 10.04
C GLU A 203 19.46 -10.70 10.11
N HIS A 204 19.55 -11.88 10.72
CA HIS A 204 18.48 -12.89 10.86
C HIS A 204 17.78 -13.25 9.53
N GLN A 205 18.53 -13.32 8.43
CA GLN A 205 17.97 -13.63 7.12
C GLN A 205 17.76 -15.13 6.94
N ASP A 206 16.51 -15.59 6.91
CA ASP A 206 16.14 -17.01 6.85
C ASP A 206 16.66 -17.73 5.59
N TYR A 207 16.83 -17.03 4.47
CA TYR A 207 17.29 -17.64 3.22
C TYR A 207 18.73 -18.14 3.27
N ILE A 208 19.54 -17.73 4.27
CA ILE A 208 20.91 -18.24 4.46
C ILE A 208 20.96 -19.55 5.27
N LEU A 209 19.91 -19.86 6.03
CA LEU A 209 19.88 -21.04 6.91
C LEU A 209 20.06 -22.37 6.19
N PRO A 210 19.49 -22.61 4.98
CA PRO A 210 19.75 -23.84 4.25
C PRO A 210 21.22 -24.08 3.96
N TYR A 211 21.97 -23.02 3.66
CA TYR A 211 23.43 -23.08 3.42
C TYR A 211 24.20 -23.35 4.70
N VAL A 212 23.84 -22.69 5.80
CA VAL A 212 24.47 -22.91 7.11
C VAL A 212 24.20 -24.33 7.61
N ASN A 213 22.96 -24.83 7.43
CA ASN A 213 22.56 -26.18 7.83
C ASN A 213 23.25 -27.29 7.01
N SER A 214 23.80 -26.98 5.84
CA SER A 214 24.60 -27.92 5.05
C SER A 214 26.05 -28.08 5.55
N LEU A 215 26.50 -27.19 6.44
CA LEU A 215 27.83 -27.28 7.03
C LEU A 215 27.93 -28.40 8.08
N PRO A 216 29.05 -29.13 8.17
CA PRO A 216 29.26 -30.18 9.17
C PRO A 216 29.16 -29.68 10.63
N ASN A 217 29.44 -28.40 10.86
CA ASN A 217 29.45 -27.75 12.18
C ASN A 217 28.32 -26.72 12.34
N ALA A 218 27.19 -26.90 11.65
CA ALA A 218 26.06 -25.96 11.61
C ALA A 218 25.59 -25.52 13.01
N GLU A 219 25.49 -26.46 13.97
CA GLU A 219 25.06 -26.14 15.34
C GLU A 219 26.04 -25.20 16.06
N GLU A 220 27.37 -25.37 15.85
CA GLU A 220 28.40 -24.51 16.43
C GLU A 220 28.28 -23.11 15.83
N VAL A 221 28.13 -23.00 14.52
CA VAL A 221 27.97 -21.71 13.81
C VAL A 221 26.74 -20.97 14.29
N LEU A 222 25.58 -21.62 14.37
CA LEU A 222 24.34 -20.99 14.86
C LEU A 222 24.43 -20.57 16.32
N LYS A 223 25.09 -21.35 17.15
CA LYS A 223 25.35 -21.01 18.58
C LYS A 223 26.26 -19.79 18.72
N VAL A 224 27.31 -19.71 17.91
CA VAL A 224 28.23 -18.55 17.88
C VAL A 224 27.50 -17.32 17.39
N ALA A 225 26.71 -17.43 16.31
CA ALA A 225 25.91 -16.33 15.75
C ALA A 225 24.90 -15.79 16.78
N LYS A 226 24.17 -16.66 17.46
CA LYS A 226 23.23 -16.27 18.52
C LYS A 226 23.92 -15.55 19.66
N LYS A 227 25.08 -16.08 20.11
CA LYS A 227 25.86 -15.45 21.20
C LYS A 227 26.38 -14.07 20.81
N ALA A 228 26.78 -13.89 19.54
CA ALA A 228 27.23 -12.62 19.00
C ALA A 228 26.08 -11.61 18.94
N HIS A 229 24.91 -12.03 18.44
CA HIS A 229 23.69 -11.22 18.42
C HIS A 229 23.29 -10.77 19.84
N ASP A 230 23.12 -11.70 20.78
CA ASP A 230 22.77 -11.41 22.19
C ASP A 230 23.82 -10.51 22.88
N GLY A 231 25.06 -10.56 22.42
CA GLY A 231 26.16 -9.72 22.90
C GLY A 231 25.97 -8.28 22.44
N LEU A 232 25.81 -8.07 21.13
CA LEU A 232 25.61 -6.75 20.53
C LEU A 232 24.33 -6.07 21.04
N GLU A 233 23.24 -6.82 21.18
CA GLU A 233 21.98 -6.27 21.71
C GLU A 233 22.13 -5.79 23.16
N ARG A 234 22.88 -6.53 24.01
CA ARG A 234 23.15 -6.10 25.39
C ARG A 234 24.04 -4.88 25.47
N GLU A 235 25.01 -4.75 24.58
CA GLU A 235 25.98 -3.65 24.59
C GLU A 235 25.42 -2.36 24.04
N PHE A 236 24.69 -2.42 22.91
CA PHE A 236 24.16 -1.24 22.21
C PHE A 236 22.68 -0.94 22.54
N GLY A 237 21.94 -1.87 23.14
CA GLY A 237 20.50 -1.74 23.39
C GLY A 237 19.65 -1.74 22.12
N GLU A 238 20.24 -2.13 20.99
CA GLU A 238 19.60 -2.23 19.68
C GLU A 238 19.90 -3.60 19.04
N GLN A 239 18.98 -4.09 18.22
CA GLN A 239 19.16 -5.36 17.50
C GLN A 239 20.34 -5.29 16.52
N SER A 240 21.04 -6.40 16.33
CA SER A 240 22.22 -6.45 15.45
C SER A 240 21.91 -6.06 14.01
N GLU A 241 20.70 -6.36 13.52
CA GLU A 241 20.17 -5.96 12.21
C GLU A 241 20.18 -4.43 12.02
N VAL A 242 19.74 -3.70 13.05
CA VAL A 242 19.70 -2.23 13.03
C VAL A 242 21.11 -1.65 12.99
N LEU A 243 22.06 -2.24 13.71
CA LEU A 243 23.46 -1.82 13.71
C LEU A 243 24.09 -2.01 12.31
N VAL A 244 23.89 -3.17 11.71
CA VAL A 244 24.36 -3.46 10.33
C VAL A 244 23.73 -2.52 9.32
N ALA A 245 22.43 -2.29 9.40
CA ALA A 245 21.70 -1.40 8.50
C ALA A 245 22.18 0.06 8.64
N LYS A 246 22.42 0.55 9.87
CA LYS A 246 22.98 1.89 10.12
C LYS A 246 24.37 2.05 9.50
N ALA A 247 25.25 1.05 9.67
CA ALA A 247 26.60 1.10 9.10
C ALA A 247 26.57 1.14 7.57
N ARG A 248 25.72 0.35 6.91
CA ARG A 248 25.55 0.37 5.47
C ARG A 248 25.06 1.71 4.95
N ARG A 249 24.08 2.31 5.61
CA ARG A 249 23.59 3.64 5.24
C ARG A 249 24.67 4.69 5.43
N GLY A 250 25.40 4.65 6.52
CA GLY A 250 26.54 5.55 6.77
C GLY A 250 27.60 5.44 5.67
N PHE A 251 27.90 4.22 5.22
CA PHE A 251 28.84 3.99 4.12
C PHE A 251 28.34 4.58 2.79
N VAL A 252 27.07 4.33 2.42
CA VAL A 252 26.47 4.89 1.19
C VAL A 252 26.41 6.42 1.26
N ALA A 253 25.94 6.97 2.38
CA ALA A 253 25.88 8.42 2.57
C ALA A 253 27.26 9.08 2.49
N GLY A 254 28.29 8.48 3.08
CA GLY A 254 29.67 8.94 2.97
C GLY A 254 30.18 8.91 1.53
N ALA A 255 29.93 7.81 0.81
CA ALA A 255 30.32 7.70 -0.59
C ALA A 255 29.63 8.75 -1.47
N LEU A 256 28.35 9.01 -1.26
CA LEU A 256 27.61 10.03 -2.00
C LEU A 256 28.07 11.46 -1.64
N GLN A 257 28.33 11.73 -0.38
CA GLN A 257 28.80 13.05 0.06
C GLN A 257 30.13 13.44 -0.58
N GLU A 258 31.01 12.47 -0.83
CA GLU A 258 32.31 12.71 -1.45
C GLU A 258 32.29 12.73 -2.99
N THR A 259 31.26 12.12 -3.61
CA THR A 259 31.23 11.89 -5.05
C THR A 259 30.20 12.72 -5.81
N VAL A 260 29.12 13.16 -5.13
CA VAL A 260 28.08 13.98 -5.73
C VAL A 260 28.47 15.45 -5.60
N VAL A 261 28.78 16.09 -6.74
CA VAL A 261 29.03 17.52 -6.84
C VAL A 261 27.69 18.22 -7.02
N HIS A 262 27.31 19.03 -6.05
CA HIS A 262 26.11 19.84 -6.09
C HIS A 262 26.39 21.12 -6.90
N GLY A 263 25.94 21.16 -8.14
CA GLY A 263 25.99 22.33 -8.99
C GLY A 263 24.70 23.14 -8.87
N GLY A 264 24.68 24.12 -7.99
CA GLY A 264 23.57 25.07 -7.88
C GLY A 264 22.87 25.11 -6.54
N ASP A 265 22.61 26.31 -6.06
CA ASP A 265 21.87 26.79 -4.88
C ASP A 265 21.58 25.79 -3.73
N SER A 266 22.44 25.84 -2.75
CA SER A 266 22.29 25.20 -1.43
C SER A 266 21.08 25.69 -0.61
N SER A 267 20.30 26.64 -1.13
CA SER A 267 19.14 27.24 -0.45
C SER A 267 17.94 26.32 -0.42
N ASP A 268 17.65 25.59 -1.49
CA ASP A 268 16.48 24.70 -1.57
C ASP A 268 16.67 23.43 -0.71
N HIS A 269 17.89 22.90 -0.62
CA HIS A 269 18.20 21.77 0.26
C HIS A 269 18.12 22.14 1.74
N SER A 270 18.62 23.34 2.11
CA SER A 270 18.54 23.85 3.48
C SER A 270 17.09 24.11 3.91
N PHE A 271 16.24 24.59 3.01
CA PHE A 271 14.81 24.78 3.28
C PHE A 271 14.10 23.42 3.46
N SER A 272 14.34 22.46 2.56
CA SER A 272 13.78 21.11 2.65
C SER A 272 14.14 20.43 3.97
N MET A 273 15.41 20.48 4.40
CA MET A 273 15.84 19.88 5.67
C MET A 273 15.18 20.55 6.90
N LYS A 274 14.98 21.88 6.89
CA LYS A 274 14.30 22.59 7.98
C LYS A 274 12.83 22.21 8.06
N VAL A 275 12.16 22.09 6.91
CA VAL A 275 10.76 21.65 6.83
C VAL A 275 10.65 20.20 7.27
N ASP A 276 11.56 19.32 6.87
CA ASP A 276 11.61 17.93 7.29
C ASP A 276 11.78 17.79 8.81
N ALA A 277 12.70 18.55 9.39
CA ALA A 277 12.93 18.57 10.84
C ALA A 277 11.66 18.93 11.64
N ILE A 278 10.80 19.82 11.09
CA ILE A 278 9.52 20.18 11.70
C ILE A 278 8.47 19.09 11.48
N LEU A 279 8.32 18.64 10.23
CA LEU A 279 7.28 17.67 9.83
C LEU A 279 7.51 16.28 10.42
N THR A 280 8.76 15.84 10.59
CA THR A 280 9.12 14.54 11.18
C THR A 280 9.37 14.62 12.69
N SER A 281 9.24 15.81 13.29
CA SER A 281 9.40 16.01 14.74
C SER A 281 8.35 15.23 15.52
N ARG A 282 8.78 14.52 16.56
CA ARG A 282 7.89 13.73 17.44
C ARG A 282 6.78 14.56 18.09
N TRP A 283 7.05 15.83 18.42
CA TRP A 283 6.11 16.69 19.14
C TRP A 283 5.25 17.56 18.21
N LEU A 284 5.83 18.09 17.13
CA LEU A 284 5.15 18.96 16.17
C LEU A 284 4.58 18.21 14.98
N GLY A 285 5.18 17.11 14.57
CA GLY A 285 4.77 16.33 13.39
C GLY A 285 3.36 15.77 13.52
N PHE A 286 3.00 15.17 14.67
CA PHE A 286 1.65 14.64 14.92
C PHE A 286 0.54 15.70 14.87
N PRO A 287 0.62 16.80 15.63
CA PRO A 287 -0.39 17.85 15.56
C PRO A 287 -0.50 18.47 14.16
N LEU A 288 0.63 18.67 13.48
CA LEU A 288 0.65 19.24 12.14
C LEU A 288 0.04 18.28 11.11
N MET A 289 0.33 16.99 11.23
CA MET A 289 -0.29 15.95 10.40
C MET A 289 -1.83 15.96 10.58
N ILE A 290 -2.30 15.98 11.80
CA ILE A 290 -3.75 16.06 12.09
C ILE A 290 -4.34 17.34 11.50
N LEU A 291 -3.67 18.47 11.66
CA LEU A 291 -4.14 19.76 11.13
C LEU A 291 -4.24 19.74 9.60
N ILE A 292 -3.22 19.25 8.90
CA ILE A 292 -3.23 19.12 7.43
C ILE A 292 -4.39 18.26 6.98
N LEU A 293 -4.59 17.11 7.63
CA LEU A 293 -5.66 16.19 7.29
C LEU A 293 -7.05 16.76 7.55
N LEU A 294 -7.24 17.42 8.72
CA LEU A 294 -8.48 18.13 9.02
C LEU A 294 -8.76 19.21 7.98
N THR A 295 -7.73 19.94 7.54
CA THR A 295 -7.85 20.97 6.50
C THR A 295 -8.29 20.34 5.18
N VAL A 296 -7.67 19.23 4.76
CA VAL A 296 -8.05 18.51 3.55
C VAL A 296 -9.50 18.03 3.60
N PHE A 297 -9.92 17.41 4.71
CA PHE A 297 -11.30 16.96 4.86
C PHE A 297 -12.29 18.13 4.90
N GLN A 298 -11.99 19.17 5.68
CA GLN A 298 -12.84 20.36 5.75
C GLN A 298 -13.01 21.03 4.38
N CYS A 299 -11.90 21.22 3.64
CA CYS A 299 -11.95 21.76 2.29
C CYS A 299 -12.75 20.86 1.34
N THR A 300 -12.54 19.54 1.41
CA THR A 300 -13.24 18.57 0.56
C THR A 300 -14.74 18.66 0.73
N PHE A 301 -15.23 18.64 1.96
CA PHE A 301 -16.68 18.66 2.21
C PHE A 301 -17.29 20.04 2.03
N THR A 302 -16.60 21.13 2.41
CA THR A 302 -17.12 22.48 2.22
C THR A 302 -17.18 22.87 0.75
N LEU A 303 -16.10 22.63 -0.01
CA LEU A 303 -16.08 22.97 -1.43
C LEU A 303 -16.93 22.01 -2.28
N GLY A 304 -17.04 20.76 -1.84
CA GLY A 304 -17.81 19.74 -2.55
C GLY A 304 -19.32 19.84 -2.34
N ALA A 305 -19.77 20.46 -1.25
CA ALA A 305 -21.19 20.63 -0.95
C ALA A 305 -21.93 21.40 -2.05
N TYR A 306 -21.35 22.49 -2.55
CA TYR A 306 -21.99 23.31 -3.59
C TYR A 306 -22.28 22.53 -4.91
N PRO A 307 -21.28 21.88 -5.54
CA PRO A 307 -21.56 21.08 -6.73
C PRO A 307 -22.45 19.87 -6.44
N GLN A 308 -22.38 19.30 -5.23
CA GLN A 308 -23.26 18.21 -4.81
C GLN A 308 -24.72 18.65 -4.83
N GLU A 309 -25.08 19.78 -4.20
CA GLU A 309 -26.43 20.34 -4.18
C GLU A 309 -26.94 20.64 -5.60
N TRP A 310 -26.07 21.13 -6.50
CA TRP A 310 -26.45 21.37 -7.89
C TRP A 310 -26.83 20.09 -8.63
N ILE A 311 -26.04 19.01 -8.42
CA ILE A 311 -26.32 17.71 -9.04
C ILE A 311 -27.60 17.12 -8.45
N GLU A 312 -27.80 17.18 -7.13
CA GLU A 312 -29.02 16.71 -6.47
C GLU A 312 -30.26 17.43 -6.96
N SER A 313 -30.19 18.77 -7.04
CA SER A 313 -31.26 19.58 -7.62
C SER A 313 -31.54 19.23 -9.08
N GLY A 314 -30.50 18.99 -9.87
CA GLY A 314 -30.62 18.55 -11.27
C GLY A 314 -31.29 17.18 -11.39
N VAL A 315 -30.91 16.22 -10.56
CA VAL A 315 -31.50 14.88 -10.49
C VAL A 315 -32.98 14.97 -10.12
N ASN A 316 -33.31 15.72 -9.08
CA ASN A 316 -34.68 15.91 -8.62
C ASN A 316 -35.54 16.59 -9.69
N THR A 317 -35.01 17.58 -10.39
CA THR A 317 -35.68 18.25 -11.52
C THR A 317 -35.92 17.25 -12.67
N LEU A 318 -34.94 16.40 -12.96
CA LEU A 318 -35.08 15.37 -14.00
C LEU A 318 -36.14 14.32 -13.61
N CYS A 319 -36.17 13.90 -12.35
CA CYS A 319 -37.23 13.01 -11.86
C CYS A 319 -38.61 13.64 -11.98
N ALA A 320 -38.80 14.89 -11.56
CA ALA A 320 -40.04 15.62 -11.67
C ALA A 320 -40.47 15.80 -13.14
N TRP A 321 -39.54 16.06 -14.04
CA TRP A 321 -39.81 16.17 -15.47
C TRP A 321 -40.25 14.82 -16.10
N CYS A 322 -39.56 13.72 -15.75
CA CYS A 322 -39.93 12.39 -16.22
C CYS A 322 -41.29 11.93 -15.68
N SER A 323 -41.57 12.19 -14.40
CA SER A 323 -42.85 11.85 -13.78
C SER A 323 -44.03 12.67 -14.36
N GLY A 324 -43.75 13.89 -14.83
CA GLY A 324 -44.75 14.73 -15.52
C GLY A 324 -45.05 14.31 -16.96
N LEU A 325 -44.10 13.68 -17.65
CA LEU A 325 -44.22 13.20 -19.03
C LEU A 325 -44.86 11.81 -19.17
N LEU A 326 -44.60 10.95 -18.19
CA LEU A 326 -45.01 9.54 -18.21
C LEU A 326 -46.24 9.35 -17.35
N SER A 327 -47.13 8.42 -17.77
CA SER A 327 -48.30 8.05 -16.98
C SER A 327 -47.83 7.35 -15.66
N PRO A 328 -48.51 7.58 -14.53
CA PRO A 328 -48.21 6.91 -13.29
C PRO A 328 -48.24 5.38 -13.44
N GLY A 329 -47.18 4.71 -13.06
CA GLY A 329 -47.08 3.24 -13.15
C GLY A 329 -45.72 2.71 -12.74
N TRP A 330 -45.60 1.39 -12.68
CA TRP A 330 -44.35 0.71 -12.27
C TRP A 330 -43.14 1.12 -13.10
N PHE A 331 -43.33 1.39 -14.40
CA PHE A 331 -42.24 1.79 -15.29
C PHE A 331 -41.71 3.19 -14.95
N THR A 332 -42.62 4.13 -14.67
CA THR A 332 -42.25 5.50 -14.27
C THR A 332 -41.50 5.47 -12.94
N SER A 333 -42.00 4.74 -11.95
CA SER A 333 -41.30 4.57 -10.68
C SER A 333 -39.95 3.87 -10.84
N MET A 334 -39.84 2.83 -11.69
CA MET A 334 -38.57 2.22 -11.99
C MET A 334 -37.56 3.21 -12.55
N LEU A 335 -38.01 4.06 -13.47
CA LEU A 335 -37.15 5.03 -14.14
C LEU A 335 -36.74 6.16 -13.16
N THR A 336 -37.69 6.72 -12.41
CA THR A 336 -37.46 7.84 -11.51
C THR A 336 -36.71 7.37 -10.23
N ASP A 337 -37.28 6.44 -9.47
CA ASP A 337 -36.81 6.08 -8.15
C ASP A 337 -35.68 5.02 -8.21
N GLY A 338 -35.84 4.03 -9.12
CA GLY A 338 -34.83 2.98 -9.29
C GLY A 338 -33.58 3.42 -10.03
N ILE A 339 -33.71 4.10 -11.19
CA ILE A 339 -32.59 4.41 -12.07
C ILE A 339 -32.06 5.83 -11.82
N ILE A 340 -32.91 6.85 -11.99
CA ILE A 340 -32.45 8.25 -11.98
C ILE A 340 -32.02 8.62 -10.56
N GLN A 341 -32.85 8.34 -9.55
CA GLN A 341 -32.54 8.62 -8.16
C GLN A 341 -31.35 7.77 -7.66
N GLY A 342 -31.35 6.47 -8.01
CA GLY A 342 -30.29 5.54 -7.58
C GLY A 342 -28.92 5.87 -8.18
N VAL A 343 -28.84 6.23 -9.45
CA VAL A 343 -27.58 6.68 -10.09
C VAL A 343 -27.25 8.11 -9.67
N GLY A 344 -28.28 8.95 -9.58
CA GLY A 344 -28.15 10.37 -9.21
C GLY A 344 -27.53 10.57 -7.84
N SER A 345 -27.94 9.79 -6.83
CA SER A 345 -27.37 9.85 -5.49
C SER A 345 -25.87 9.59 -5.49
N VAL A 346 -25.39 8.67 -6.31
CA VAL A 346 -23.95 8.36 -6.40
C VAL A 346 -23.19 9.43 -7.19
N LEU A 347 -23.81 9.99 -8.26
CA LEU A 347 -23.21 11.09 -9.02
C LEU A 347 -23.14 12.37 -8.18
N ALA A 348 -24.05 12.58 -7.24
CA ALA A 348 -24.01 13.70 -6.33
C ALA A 348 -22.75 13.73 -5.46
N PHE A 349 -22.18 12.58 -5.11
CA PHE A 349 -20.93 12.50 -4.34
C PHE A 349 -19.66 12.58 -5.21
N LEU A 350 -19.78 12.54 -6.54
CA LEU A 350 -18.62 12.59 -7.44
C LEU A 350 -17.74 13.84 -7.24
N PRO A 351 -18.28 15.07 -7.08
CA PRO A 351 -17.46 16.24 -6.82
C PRO A 351 -16.62 16.13 -5.55
N ASN A 352 -17.18 15.60 -4.46
CA ASN A 352 -16.46 15.38 -3.21
C ASN A 352 -15.28 14.42 -3.40
N ILE A 353 -15.47 13.37 -4.19
CA ILE A 353 -14.44 12.39 -4.53
C ILE A 353 -13.34 13.02 -5.40
N VAL A 354 -13.71 13.84 -6.38
CA VAL A 354 -12.75 14.56 -7.25
C VAL A 354 -11.88 15.51 -6.42
N ILE A 355 -12.50 16.30 -5.54
CA ILE A 355 -11.79 17.24 -4.68
C ILE A 355 -10.88 16.48 -3.68
N LEU A 356 -11.35 15.36 -3.13
CA LEU A 356 -10.53 14.52 -2.26
C LEU A 356 -9.31 13.98 -3.01
N PHE A 357 -9.48 13.45 -4.22
CA PHE A 357 -8.37 12.98 -5.04
C PHE A 357 -7.41 14.11 -5.42
N PHE A 358 -7.91 15.31 -5.64
CA PHE A 358 -7.08 16.48 -5.89
C PHE A 358 -6.14 16.76 -4.71
N PHE A 359 -6.66 16.85 -3.49
CA PHE A 359 -5.85 17.09 -2.30
C PHE A 359 -4.89 15.91 -2.02
N LEU A 360 -5.34 14.67 -2.20
CA LEU A 360 -4.49 13.49 -2.02
C LEU A 360 -3.33 13.47 -3.02
N SER A 361 -3.60 13.78 -4.31
CA SER A 361 -2.54 13.89 -5.31
C SER A 361 -1.55 15.01 -4.99
N LEU A 362 -2.04 16.14 -4.48
CA LEU A 362 -1.20 17.25 -4.04
C LEU A 362 -0.26 16.84 -2.89
N LEU A 363 -0.78 16.10 -1.90
CA LEU A 363 0.01 15.60 -0.77
C LEU A 363 1.00 14.51 -1.22
N GLU A 364 0.62 13.67 -2.17
CA GLU A 364 1.47 12.63 -2.75
C GLU A 364 2.61 13.24 -3.58
N ASP A 365 2.29 14.12 -4.53
CA ASP A 365 3.25 14.77 -5.42
C ASP A 365 4.24 15.67 -4.65
N SER A 366 3.79 16.30 -3.56
CA SER A 366 4.67 17.09 -2.68
C SER A 366 5.67 16.26 -1.90
N GLY A 367 5.45 14.94 -1.77
CA GLY A 367 6.24 14.04 -0.92
C GLY A 367 5.85 14.06 0.56
N TYR A 368 4.76 14.75 0.93
CA TYR A 368 4.28 14.79 2.32
C TYR A 368 3.83 13.41 2.82
N MET A 369 3.25 12.58 1.94
CA MET A 369 2.78 11.24 2.30
C MET A 369 3.88 10.34 2.88
N SER A 370 5.11 10.42 2.34
CA SER A 370 6.25 9.65 2.85
C SER A 370 6.64 10.08 4.28
N ARG A 371 6.53 11.38 4.61
CA ARG A 371 6.79 11.91 5.95
C ARG A 371 5.72 11.48 6.97
N ALA A 372 4.47 11.51 6.55
CA ALA A 372 3.36 11.01 7.36
C ALA A 372 3.51 9.50 7.63
N ALA A 373 3.91 8.72 6.62
CA ALA A 373 4.19 7.30 6.76
C ALA A 373 5.35 7.04 7.73
N PHE A 374 6.45 7.79 7.61
CA PHE A 374 7.59 7.69 8.52
C PHE A 374 7.21 8.02 9.97
N LEU A 375 6.43 9.08 10.19
CA LEU A 375 5.98 9.48 11.53
C LEU A 375 5.13 8.38 12.19
N MET A 376 4.30 7.68 11.40
CA MET A 376 3.41 6.64 11.88
C MET A 376 4.03 5.25 11.94
N ASP A 377 5.22 5.06 11.39
CA ASP A 377 5.84 3.76 11.23
C ASP A 377 5.97 3.00 12.56
N LYS A 378 6.46 3.65 13.60
CA LYS A 378 6.57 3.06 14.93
C LYS A 378 5.23 2.55 15.49
N ILE A 379 4.14 3.26 15.23
CA ILE A 379 2.79 2.87 15.70
C ILE A 379 2.26 1.72 14.85
N MET A 380 2.50 1.76 13.54
CA MET A 380 2.06 0.71 12.63
C MET A 380 2.79 -0.61 12.87
N HIS A 381 4.07 -0.58 13.23
CA HIS A 381 4.82 -1.78 13.62
C HIS A 381 4.22 -2.51 14.83
N LEU A 382 3.66 -1.79 15.81
CA LEU A 382 2.94 -2.43 16.93
C LEU A 382 1.77 -3.30 16.46
N VAL A 383 1.13 -2.89 15.37
CA VAL A 383 0.01 -3.61 14.74
C VAL A 383 0.51 -4.68 13.76
N GLY A 384 1.80 -4.69 13.42
CA GLY A 384 2.42 -5.60 12.46
C GLY A 384 2.26 -5.17 11.01
N LEU A 385 2.22 -3.86 10.77
CA LEU A 385 2.16 -3.21 9.46
C LEU A 385 3.28 -2.17 9.35
N HIS A 386 3.65 -1.82 8.12
CA HIS A 386 4.55 -0.71 7.87
C HIS A 386 3.81 0.64 7.83
N GLY A 387 4.52 1.74 8.10
CA GLY A 387 3.96 3.10 8.15
C GLY A 387 3.18 3.53 6.91
N ARG A 388 3.53 3.00 5.72
CA ARG A 388 2.80 3.25 4.47
C ARG A 388 1.34 2.77 4.50
N SER A 389 0.99 1.80 5.36
CA SER A 389 -0.38 1.32 5.54
C SER A 389 -1.29 2.36 6.22
N PHE A 390 -0.71 3.29 6.97
CA PHE A 390 -1.46 4.32 7.68
C PHE A 390 -2.22 5.26 6.74
N ILE A 391 -1.61 5.63 5.61
CA ILE A 391 -2.19 6.58 4.65
C ILE A 391 -3.52 6.07 4.05
N PRO A 392 -3.58 4.84 3.47
CA PRO A 392 -4.84 4.27 3.02
C PRO A 392 -5.90 4.16 4.13
N MET A 393 -5.50 3.76 5.34
CA MET A 393 -6.42 3.68 6.47
C MET A 393 -7.03 5.04 6.80
N LEU A 394 -6.24 6.09 6.74
CA LEU A 394 -6.66 7.45 7.00
C LEU A 394 -7.62 7.97 5.92
N ILE A 395 -7.34 7.69 4.63
CA ILE A 395 -8.26 7.98 3.52
C ILE A 395 -9.61 7.27 3.74
N GLY A 396 -9.61 6.11 4.39
CA GLY A 396 -10.81 5.33 4.74
C GLY A 396 -11.84 6.08 5.58
N PHE A 397 -11.43 7.09 6.37
CA PHE A 397 -12.36 7.97 7.07
C PHE A 397 -13.16 8.88 6.13
N GLY A 398 -12.64 9.20 4.96
CA GLY A 398 -13.39 9.88 3.92
C GLY A 398 -14.23 8.90 3.10
N CYS A 399 -13.57 7.97 2.41
CA CYS A 399 -14.22 6.96 1.56
C CYS A 399 -13.36 5.70 1.45
N ASN A 400 -13.97 4.54 1.64
CA ASN A 400 -13.26 3.24 1.60
C ASN A 400 -12.77 2.87 0.19
N VAL A 401 -13.45 3.31 -0.88
CA VAL A 401 -13.06 2.97 -2.26
C VAL A 401 -11.71 3.57 -2.65
N PRO A 402 -11.49 4.91 -2.55
CA PRO A 402 -10.18 5.49 -2.79
C PRO A 402 -9.12 4.99 -1.82
N ALA A 403 -9.49 4.65 -0.59
CA ALA A 403 -8.58 4.06 0.39
C ALA A 403 -8.00 2.72 -0.09
N ILE A 404 -8.86 1.82 -0.61
CA ILE A 404 -8.43 0.53 -1.16
C ILE A 404 -7.57 0.74 -2.42
N MET A 405 -7.93 1.71 -3.27
CA MET A 405 -7.15 2.04 -4.46
C MET A 405 -5.75 2.60 -4.09
N ALA A 406 -5.66 3.40 -3.03
CA ALA A 406 -4.38 3.88 -2.50
C ALA A 406 -3.54 2.75 -1.89
N ALA A 407 -4.16 1.80 -1.19
CA ALA A 407 -3.48 0.65 -0.62
C ALA A 407 -2.81 -0.24 -1.68
N LYS A 408 -3.23 -0.18 -2.95
CA LYS A 408 -2.59 -0.89 -4.07
C LYS A 408 -1.12 -0.51 -4.26
N GLN A 409 -0.72 0.70 -3.85
CA GLN A 409 0.65 1.20 -3.96
C GLN A 409 1.60 0.57 -2.92
N ILE A 410 1.08 -0.16 -1.93
CA ILE A 410 1.90 -0.88 -0.96
C ILE A 410 2.58 -2.04 -1.67
N GLU A 411 3.89 -2.07 -1.67
CA GLU A 411 4.72 -3.04 -2.39
C GLU A 411 4.56 -4.45 -1.80
N ASN A 412 4.64 -4.57 -0.47
CA ASN A 412 4.46 -5.84 0.21
C ASN A 412 3.02 -6.34 0.06
N LYS A 413 2.84 -7.47 -0.62
CA LYS A 413 1.53 -8.08 -0.92
C LYS A 413 0.73 -8.40 0.34
N ARG A 414 1.41 -8.81 1.41
CA ARG A 414 0.80 -9.15 2.68
C ARG A 414 0.22 -7.91 3.36
N ASP A 415 1.04 -6.87 3.54
CA ASP A 415 0.64 -5.61 4.16
C ASP A 415 -0.43 -4.91 3.36
N ARG A 416 -0.31 -4.94 2.03
CA ARG A 416 -1.33 -4.47 1.11
C ARG A 416 -2.66 -5.16 1.35
N THR A 417 -2.68 -6.49 1.43
CA THR A 417 -3.91 -7.26 1.65
C THR A 417 -4.47 -6.98 3.03
N LEU A 418 -3.65 -7.00 4.08
CA LEU A 418 -4.09 -6.75 5.46
C LEU A 418 -4.64 -5.33 5.62
N THR A 419 -3.97 -4.33 5.04
CA THR A 419 -4.46 -2.94 5.02
C THR A 419 -5.83 -2.84 4.35
N MET A 420 -6.01 -3.47 3.18
CA MET A 420 -7.30 -3.48 2.48
C MET A 420 -8.41 -4.16 3.29
N LEU A 421 -8.08 -5.19 4.09
CA LEU A 421 -9.02 -5.85 4.99
C LEU A 421 -9.40 -4.99 6.21
N MET A 422 -8.53 -4.07 6.63
CA MET A 422 -8.75 -3.17 7.76
C MET A 422 -9.57 -1.92 7.40
N ILE A 423 -9.47 -1.43 6.16
CA ILE A 423 -10.15 -0.21 5.70
C ILE A 423 -11.66 -0.20 6.01
N PRO A 424 -12.45 -1.27 5.84
CA PRO A 424 -13.88 -1.26 6.13
C PRO A 424 -14.26 -0.94 7.58
N PHE A 425 -13.35 -1.10 8.54
CA PHE A 425 -13.57 -0.71 9.94
C PHE A 425 -13.49 0.80 10.15
N MET A 426 -12.88 1.54 9.21
CA MET A 426 -12.83 2.99 9.26
C MET A 426 -14.21 3.57 8.93
N SER A 427 -14.66 4.51 9.76
CA SER A 427 -15.97 5.15 9.55
C SER A 427 -15.88 6.16 8.40
N CYS A 428 -16.49 5.84 7.26
CA CYS A 428 -16.55 6.79 6.14
C CYS A 428 -17.60 7.89 6.36
N SER A 429 -17.47 8.98 5.61
CA SER A 429 -18.35 10.16 5.70
C SER A 429 -19.82 9.85 5.42
N ALA A 430 -20.14 8.87 4.57
CA ALA A 430 -21.52 8.47 4.26
C ALA A 430 -22.30 7.90 5.49
N ARG A 431 -21.60 7.55 6.57
CA ARG A 431 -22.23 7.13 7.82
C ARG A 431 -22.59 8.29 8.75
N LEU A 432 -22.02 9.48 8.51
CA LEU A 432 -22.22 10.66 9.37
C LEU A 432 -23.68 11.07 9.51
N PRO A 433 -24.54 11.10 8.48
CA PRO A 433 -25.95 11.46 8.63
C PRO A 433 -26.67 10.56 9.64
N VAL A 434 -26.41 9.24 9.60
CA VAL A 434 -26.99 8.30 10.56
C VAL A 434 -26.53 8.61 11.99
N TYR A 435 -25.23 8.85 12.19
CA TYR A 435 -24.72 9.19 13.52
C TYR A 435 -25.28 10.50 14.04
N LEU A 436 -25.34 11.54 13.20
CA LEU A 436 -25.86 12.84 13.57
C LEU A 436 -27.35 12.76 13.97
N LEU A 437 -28.15 11.98 13.25
CA LEU A 437 -29.55 11.72 13.59
C LEU A 437 -29.68 11.17 15.01
N PHE A 438 -29.03 10.02 15.29
CA PHE A 438 -29.14 9.36 16.58
C PHE A 438 -28.47 10.14 17.73
N VAL A 439 -27.33 10.76 17.46
CA VAL A 439 -26.62 11.57 18.47
C VAL A 439 -27.42 12.83 18.80
N SER A 440 -28.08 13.46 17.83
CA SER A 440 -28.92 14.64 18.08
C SER A 440 -30.18 14.26 18.84
N ALA A 441 -30.80 13.12 18.56
CA ALA A 441 -32.01 12.64 19.21
C ALA A 441 -31.77 12.19 20.66
N PHE A 442 -30.72 11.37 20.91
CA PHE A 442 -30.59 10.69 22.22
C PHE A 442 -29.40 11.15 23.05
N PHE A 443 -28.38 11.78 22.46
CA PHE A 443 -27.13 12.17 23.14
C PHE A 443 -26.81 13.66 23.01
N ALA A 444 -27.83 14.52 22.99
CA ALA A 444 -27.69 15.96 22.76
C ALA A 444 -26.65 16.66 23.67
N ARG A 445 -26.49 16.19 24.93
CA ARG A 445 -25.53 16.75 25.90
C ARG A 445 -24.08 16.29 25.64
N TYR A 446 -23.88 15.12 25.02
CA TYR A 446 -22.56 14.48 24.84
C TYR A 446 -22.20 14.20 23.37
N LYS A 447 -22.73 15.03 22.45
CA LYS A 447 -22.59 14.82 20.99
C LYS A 447 -21.15 14.51 20.54
N ALA A 448 -20.22 15.36 20.93
CA ALA A 448 -18.81 15.21 20.54
C ALA A 448 -18.18 13.94 21.14
N LEU A 449 -18.48 13.61 22.40
CA LEU A 449 -17.91 12.45 23.08
C LEU A 449 -18.41 11.13 22.45
N VAL A 450 -19.70 11.05 22.10
CA VAL A 450 -20.28 9.88 21.43
C VAL A 450 -19.67 9.69 20.04
N MET A 451 -19.53 10.77 19.27
CA MET A 451 -18.89 10.73 17.95
C MET A 451 -17.44 10.26 18.04
N VAL A 452 -16.63 10.87 18.92
CA VAL A 452 -15.24 10.44 19.14
C VAL A 452 -15.18 8.98 19.61
N GLY A 453 -16.10 8.57 20.47
CA GLY A 453 -16.21 7.19 20.94
C GLY A 453 -16.42 6.19 19.78
N LEU A 454 -17.35 6.48 18.87
CA LEU A 454 -17.61 5.64 17.69
C LEU A 454 -16.37 5.48 16.80
N TYR A 455 -15.68 6.59 16.51
CA TYR A 455 -14.45 6.56 15.71
C TYR A 455 -13.34 5.76 16.43
N THR A 456 -13.18 5.98 17.73
CA THR A 456 -12.18 5.27 18.54
C THR A 456 -12.45 3.77 18.58
N ILE A 457 -13.72 3.36 18.71
CA ILE A 457 -14.12 1.94 18.67
C ILE A 457 -13.79 1.33 17.31
N GLY A 458 -14.06 2.03 16.20
CA GLY A 458 -13.71 1.57 14.85
C GLY A 458 -12.21 1.33 14.69
N ILE A 459 -11.38 2.29 15.13
CA ILE A 459 -9.92 2.17 15.12
C ILE A 459 -9.46 0.99 16.00
N PHE A 460 -9.99 0.88 17.22
CA PHE A 460 -9.63 -0.20 18.14
C PHE A 460 -9.97 -1.59 17.56
N LEU A 461 -11.15 -1.76 16.99
CA LEU A 461 -11.55 -3.02 16.36
C LEU A 461 -10.72 -3.33 15.11
N SER A 462 -10.32 -2.32 14.34
CA SER A 462 -9.39 -2.49 13.23
C SER A 462 -8.03 -3.00 13.70
N ILE A 463 -7.48 -2.41 14.77
CA ILE A 463 -6.21 -2.84 15.38
C ILE A 463 -6.32 -4.26 15.94
N LEU A 464 -7.41 -4.56 16.64
CA LEU A 464 -7.68 -5.89 17.18
C LEU A 464 -7.77 -6.94 16.06
N PHE A 465 -8.47 -6.61 14.97
CA PHE A 465 -8.55 -7.45 13.79
C PHE A 465 -7.17 -7.72 13.18
N ALA A 466 -6.35 -6.69 12.99
CA ALA A 466 -4.99 -6.83 12.47
C ALA A 466 -4.12 -7.70 13.40
N TYR A 467 -4.22 -7.48 14.70
CA TYR A 467 -3.50 -8.29 15.70
C TYR A 467 -3.87 -9.78 15.62
N VAL A 468 -5.16 -10.10 15.50
CA VAL A 468 -5.64 -11.48 15.31
C VAL A 468 -5.13 -12.05 13.99
N MET A 469 -5.24 -11.28 12.90
CA MET A 469 -4.81 -11.73 11.57
C MET A 469 -3.29 -11.96 11.49
N LYS A 470 -2.48 -11.15 12.15
CA LYS A 470 -1.02 -11.31 12.24
C LYS A 470 -0.62 -12.71 12.75
N HIS A 471 -1.38 -13.30 13.67
CA HIS A 471 -1.10 -14.63 14.23
C HIS A 471 -1.58 -15.79 13.33
N THR A 472 -2.29 -15.50 12.24
CA THR A 472 -2.71 -16.53 11.29
C THR A 472 -1.57 -16.89 10.34
N ARG A 473 -1.58 -18.14 9.83
CA ARG A 473 -0.55 -18.62 8.88
C ARG A 473 -0.45 -17.77 7.59
N TRP A 474 -1.52 -17.06 7.21
CA TRP A 474 -1.57 -16.25 5.99
C TRP A 474 -0.90 -14.90 6.11
N PHE A 475 -0.73 -14.39 7.35
CA PHE A 475 -0.18 -13.07 7.64
C PHE A 475 0.96 -13.12 8.66
N ARG A 476 1.62 -14.27 8.80
CA ARG A 476 2.81 -14.41 9.65
C ARG A 476 3.93 -13.57 9.08
N MET A 477 4.55 -12.73 9.88
CA MET A 477 5.64 -11.85 9.47
C MET A 477 6.82 -12.67 8.95
N GLN A 478 7.25 -12.37 7.74
CA GLN A 478 8.65 -12.41 7.33
C GLN A 478 9.14 -10.98 7.50
N ASP A 479 10.11 -10.78 8.37
CA ASP A 479 10.69 -9.46 8.62
C ASP A 479 11.51 -9.07 7.37
N GLU A 480 10.87 -8.37 6.44
CA GLU A 480 11.56 -7.64 5.39
C GLU A 480 11.82 -6.25 5.93
N ASP A 481 13.08 -5.93 6.20
CA ASP A 481 13.54 -4.59 6.59
C ASP A 481 13.28 -3.60 5.45
N TYR A 482 12.10 -2.99 5.46
CA TYR A 482 11.79 -1.92 4.54
C TYR A 482 12.29 -0.60 5.10
N VAL A 483 13.38 -0.13 4.53
CA VAL A 483 13.93 1.19 4.84
C VAL A 483 13.16 2.25 4.06
N SER A 484 12.30 2.97 4.75
CA SER A 484 11.60 4.11 4.15
C SER A 484 12.54 5.30 4.01
N VAL A 485 13.03 5.54 2.80
CA VAL A 485 13.77 6.77 2.48
C VAL A 485 12.78 7.87 2.12
N LEU A 486 13.01 9.06 2.67
CA LEU A 486 12.17 10.23 2.43
C LEU A 486 12.54 10.89 1.10
N PRO A 487 11.66 10.88 0.08
CA PRO A 487 11.94 11.55 -1.18
C PRO A 487 12.03 13.07 -0.98
N PRO A 488 12.82 13.79 -1.78
CA PRO A 488 12.90 15.25 -1.71
C PRO A 488 11.52 15.88 -2.00
N PHE A 489 11.27 17.07 -1.40
CA PHE A 489 10.07 17.83 -1.73
C PHE A 489 10.08 18.22 -3.20
N ARG A 490 8.94 18.03 -3.87
CA ARG A 490 8.73 18.43 -5.27
C ARG A 490 7.54 19.37 -5.36
N LYS A 491 7.63 20.36 -6.22
CA LYS A 491 6.48 21.22 -6.55
C LYS A 491 5.53 20.41 -7.44
N PRO A 492 4.27 20.22 -7.04
CA PRO A 492 3.30 19.50 -7.87
C PRO A 492 3.13 20.22 -9.22
N THR A 493 3.06 19.45 -10.30
CA THR A 493 2.78 20.00 -11.64
C THR A 493 1.31 19.77 -11.99
N TRP A 494 0.60 20.85 -12.25
CA TRP A 494 -0.85 20.83 -12.54
C TRP A 494 -1.26 19.81 -13.61
N ARG A 495 -0.42 19.60 -14.61
CA ARG A 495 -0.66 18.65 -15.70
C ARG A 495 -0.64 17.20 -15.20
N ASN A 496 0.33 16.83 -14.38
CA ASN A 496 0.42 15.47 -13.84
C ASN A 496 -0.70 15.20 -12.85
N THR A 497 -0.93 16.14 -11.92
CA THR A 497 -2.02 16.06 -10.94
C THR A 497 -3.37 15.90 -11.65
N GLY A 498 -3.66 16.69 -12.69
CA GLY A 498 -4.89 16.58 -13.48
C GLY A 498 -5.05 15.23 -14.19
N MET A 499 -3.95 14.67 -14.72
CA MET A 499 -3.97 13.36 -15.39
C MET A 499 -4.22 12.24 -14.38
N HIS A 500 -3.56 12.27 -13.21
CA HIS A 500 -3.78 11.31 -12.13
C HIS A 500 -5.22 11.33 -11.58
N ILE A 501 -5.79 12.54 -11.43
CA ILE A 501 -7.19 12.67 -11.01
C ILE A 501 -8.12 12.05 -12.06
N TRP A 502 -7.91 12.38 -13.34
CA TRP A 502 -8.75 11.86 -14.43
C TRP A 502 -8.73 10.33 -14.52
N GLU A 503 -7.54 9.72 -14.41
CA GLU A 503 -7.41 8.27 -14.39
C GLU A 503 -8.17 7.64 -13.21
N ARG A 504 -8.00 8.18 -12.00
CA ARG A 504 -8.66 7.67 -10.78
C ARG A 504 -10.18 7.84 -10.85
N VAL A 505 -10.67 8.98 -11.33
CA VAL A 505 -12.11 9.26 -11.50
C VAL A 505 -12.72 8.37 -12.56
N ASN A 506 -12.06 8.22 -13.71
CA ASN A 506 -12.53 7.35 -14.79
C ASN A 506 -12.60 5.88 -14.35
N ASP A 507 -11.59 5.43 -13.61
CA ASP A 507 -11.57 4.09 -13.00
C ASP A 507 -12.71 3.90 -11.99
N TYR A 508 -12.97 4.93 -11.17
CA TYR A 508 -14.09 4.95 -10.22
C TYR A 508 -15.43 4.84 -10.96
N LEU A 509 -15.68 5.69 -11.94
CA LEU A 509 -16.94 5.70 -12.71
C LEU A 509 -17.17 4.38 -13.44
N LYS A 510 -16.18 3.83 -14.13
CA LYS A 510 -16.30 2.55 -14.85
C LYS A 510 -16.56 1.36 -13.92
N LYS A 511 -16.01 1.39 -12.71
CA LYS A 511 -16.15 0.27 -11.78
C LYS A 511 -17.50 0.27 -11.05
N ILE A 512 -18.07 1.44 -10.82
CA ILE A 512 -19.16 1.63 -9.87
C ILE A 512 -20.50 1.79 -10.56
N SER A 513 -20.57 2.47 -11.72
CA SER A 513 -21.85 2.80 -12.39
C SER A 513 -22.72 1.57 -12.67
N THR A 514 -22.16 0.50 -13.22
CA THR A 514 -22.94 -0.71 -13.56
C THR A 514 -23.40 -1.48 -12.33
N VAL A 515 -22.57 -1.58 -11.30
CA VAL A 515 -22.88 -2.36 -10.10
C VAL A 515 -23.89 -1.63 -9.22
N ILE A 516 -23.75 -0.31 -9.11
CA ILE A 516 -24.70 0.50 -8.33
C ILE A 516 -26.04 0.56 -9.04
N LEU A 517 -26.07 0.77 -10.35
CA LEU A 517 -27.31 0.74 -11.11
C LEU A 517 -28.06 -0.58 -10.88
N ALA A 518 -27.37 -1.71 -10.99
CA ALA A 518 -27.99 -3.01 -10.75
C ALA A 518 -28.50 -3.14 -9.30
N ALA A 519 -27.74 -2.71 -8.31
CA ALA A 519 -28.13 -2.74 -6.91
C ALA A 519 -29.34 -1.84 -6.63
N SER A 520 -29.37 -0.62 -7.18
CA SER A 520 -30.49 0.32 -7.02
C SER A 520 -31.78 -0.22 -7.64
N VAL A 521 -31.71 -0.79 -8.84
CA VAL A 521 -32.87 -1.39 -9.50
C VAL A 521 -33.39 -2.60 -8.71
N ILE A 522 -32.50 -3.43 -8.15
CA ILE A 522 -32.90 -4.58 -7.31
C ILE A 522 -33.61 -4.09 -6.05
N ILE A 523 -33.05 -3.11 -5.34
CA ILE A 523 -33.66 -2.57 -4.12
C ILE A 523 -35.00 -1.91 -4.43
N TRP A 524 -35.06 -1.09 -5.47
CA TRP A 524 -36.33 -0.52 -5.94
C TRP A 524 -37.37 -1.63 -6.19
N ALA A 525 -37.01 -2.70 -6.89
CA ALA A 525 -37.93 -3.79 -7.17
C ALA A 525 -38.41 -4.48 -5.89
N LEU A 526 -37.54 -4.70 -4.90
CA LEU A 526 -37.90 -5.27 -3.61
C LEU A 526 -38.80 -4.35 -2.77
N GLU A 527 -38.66 -3.04 -2.95
CA GLU A 527 -39.45 -2.02 -2.25
C GLU A 527 -40.82 -1.82 -2.94
N TYR A 528 -40.84 -1.84 -4.27
CA TYR A 528 -42.06 -1.59 -5.05
C TYR A 528 -43.01 -2.79 -5.07
N PHE A 529 -42.50 -4.03 -5.10
CA PHE A 529 -43.33 -5.23 -5.21
C PHE A 529 -43.50 -5.96 -3.84
N PRO A 530 -44.67 -6.66 -3.61
CA PRO A 530 -45.87 -6.74 -4.47
C PRO A 530 -46.65 -5.43 -4.40
N ALA A 531 -46.90 -4.83 -5.58
CA ALA A 531 -47.77 -3.68 -5.65
C ALA A 531 -49.23 -4.18 -5.73
N ASP A 532 -49.96 -4.12 -4.64
CA ASP A 532 -51.41 -4.29 -4.69
C ASP A 532 -52.02 -2.98 -5.28
N LYS A 533 -52.83 -3.15 -6.32
CA LYS A 533 -53.33 -2.07 -7.19
C LYS A 533 -54.46 -1.28 -6.54
N THR A 534 -54.39 -0.88 -5.32
CA THR A 534 -55.35 0.05 -4.75
C THR A 534 -54.77 1.44 -4.70
N ASP A 535 -55.35 2.28 -5.44
CA ASP A 535 -55.31 3.73 -5.81
C ASP A 535 -54.34 4.71 -5.11
N ASN A 536 -53.52 4.38 -4.14
CA ASN A 536 -52.69 5.34 -3.36
C ASN A 536 -51.23 4.95 -3.10
N GLY A 537 -50.58 4.19 -3.99
CA GLY A 537 -49.14 3.88 -3.84
C GLY A 537 -48.91 2.60 -3.04
N ALA A 538 -47.77 1.95 -3.31
CA ALA A 538 -47.35 0.73 -2.63
C ALA A 538 -47.29 0.95 -1.12
N ASN A 539 -47.96 0.10 -0.34
CA ASN A 539 -47.87 0.15 1.09
C ASN A 539 -46.49 -0.36 1.54
N PRO A 540 -45.60 0.48 2.09
CA PRO A 540 -44.21 0.07 2.41
C PRO A 540 -44.13 -1.14 3.33
N GLU A 541 -45.16 -1.40 4.10
CA GLU A 541 -45.23 -2.50 5.08
C GLU A 541 -45.47 -3.88 4.46
N GLU A 542 -45.94 -3.93 3.22
CA GLU A 542 -46.29 -5.17 2.48
C GLU A 542 -45.25 -5.49 1.39
N SER A 543 -44.22 -4.65 1.23
CA SER A 543 -43.17 -4.88 0.23
C SER A 543 -42.34 -6.12 0.51
N TYR A 544 -41.74 -6.72 -0.53
CA TYR A 544 -40.78 -7.82 -0.37
C TYR A 544 -39.63 -7.43 0.56
N LEU A 545 -39.22 -6.17 0.53
CA LEU A 545 -38.19 -5.66 1.42
C LEU A 545 -38.64 -5.70 2.90
N ALA A 546 -39.90 -5.34 3.19
CA ALA A 546 -40.48 -5.47 4.52
C ALA A 546 -40.58 -6.96 4.95
N MET A 547 -40.96 -7.85 4.03
CA MET A 547 -40.98 -9.30 4.32
C MET A 547 -39.59 -9.82 4.68
N ILE A 548 -38.56 -9.44 3.97
CA ILE A 548 -37.17 -9.78 4.30
C ILE A 548 -36.78 -9.18 5.64
N GLY A 549 -37.10 -7.90 5.91
CA GLY A 549 -36.86 -7.25 7.20
C GLY A 549 -37.51 -7.98 8.39
N LYS A 550 -38.76 -8.41 8.21
CA LYS A 550 -39.51 -9.23 9.19
C LYS A 550 -38.90 -10.63 9.37
N ALA A 551 -38.44 -11.25 8.28
CA ALA A 551 -37.78 -12.57 8.34
C ALA A 551 -36.42 -12.54 9.05
N VAL A 552 -35.70 -11.44 8.97
CA VAL A 552 -34.39 -11.22 9.65
C VAL A 552 -34.58 -10.81 11.12
N SER A 553 -35.75 -10.29 11.50
CA SER A 553 -36.06 -9.80 12.86
C SER A 553 -35.63 -10.73 13.98
N PRO A 554 -35.90 -12.08 13.96
CA PRO A 554 -35.49 -12.96 15.05
C PRO A 554 -33.98 -12.94 15.34
N VAL A 555 -33.16 -12.68 14.33
CA VAL A 555 -31.68 -12.60 14.47
C VAL A 555 -31.27 -11.24 15.01
N MET A 556 -32.04 -10.20 14.72
CA MET A 556 -31.72 -8.80 15.07
C MET A 556 -32.40 -8.33 16.37
N GLU A 557 -33.47 -8.99 16.80
CA GLU A 557 -34.18 -8.70 18.05
C GLU A 557 -33.29 -8.70 19.31
N PRO A 558 -32.27 -9.59 19.45
CA PRO A 558 -31.32 -9.53 20.56
C PRO A 558 -30.48 -8.24 20.63
N LEU A 559 -30.41 -7.46 19.54
CA LEU A 559 -29.73 -6.19 19.44
C LEU A 559 -30.69 -5.02 19.76
N GLY A 560 -31.99 -5.31 19.95
CA GLY A 560 -33.03 -4.31 20.13
C GLY A 560 -33.53 -3.69 18.83
N PHE A 561 -33.38 -4.35 17.68
CA PHE A 561 -33.78 -3.84 16.37
C PHE A 561 -35.17 -4.37 15.98
N ASP A 562 -36.01 -3.47 15.48
CA ASP A 562 -37.28 -3.82 14.86
C ASP A 562 -37.13 -4.10 13.36
N TRP A 563 -38.20 -4.53 12.71
CA TRP A 563 -38.19 -4.83 11.28
C TRP A 563 -37.96 -3.59 10.41
N LYS A 564 -38.41 -2.38 10.83
CA LYS A 564 -38.20 -1.13 10.11
C LYS A 564 -36.71 -0.74 10.09
N MET A 565 -36.03 -0.94 11.22
CA MET A 565 -34.56 -0.77 11.30
C MET A 565 -33.86 -1.76 10.36
N ASN A 566 -34.31 -3.03 10.30
CA ASN A 566 -33.71 -4.03 9.42
C ASN A 566 -33.87 -3.65 7.94
N VAL A 567 -35.05 -3.17 7.56
CA VAL A 567 -35.32 -2.64 6.20
C VAL A 567 -34.39 -1.48 5.88
N SER A 568 -34.23 -0.51 6.80
CA SER A 568 -33.32 0.64 6.61
C SER A 568 -31.85 0.23 6.47
N LEU A 569 -31.42 -0.82 7.17
CA LEU A 569 -30.07 -1.38 6.99
C LEU A 569 -29.88 -2.02 5.62
N LEU A 570 -30.93 -2.67 5.07
CA LEU A 570 -30.88 -3.27 3.72
C LEU A 570 -30.83 -2.21 2.63
N THR A 571 -31.62 -1.14 2.73
CA THR A 571 -31.56 -0.01 1.77
C THR A 571 -30.23 0.72 1.83
N GLY A 572 -29.53 0.70 2.99
CA GLY A 572 -28.19 1.23 3.16
C GLY A 572 -27.05 0.42 2.52
N LEU A 573 -27.31 -0.71 1.86
CA LEU A 573 -26.24 -1.51 1.21
C LEU A 573 -25.59 -0.83 0.02
N PRO A 574 -26.32 -0.23 -0.95
CA PRO A 574 -25.70 0.56 -2.02
C PRO A 574 -25.10 1.86 -1.51
N ALA A 575 -25.86 2.62 -0.72
CA ALA A 575 -25.55 3.97 -0.26
C ALA A 575 -26.02 4.15 1.19
N LYS A 576 -25.10 4.46 2.10
CA LYS A 576 -25.36 4.48 3.55
C LYS A 576 -26.34 5.58 3.99
N GLU A 577 -26.37 6.66 3.27
CA GLU A 577 -27.30 7.78 3.48
C GLU A 577 -28.76 7.37 3.28
N ALA A 578 -29.04 6.39 2.45
CA ALA A 578 -30.38 5.85 2.24
C ALA A 578 -31.04 5.30 3.53
N ILE A 579 -30.24 4.95 4.55
CA ILE A 579 -30.74 4.53 5.85
C ILE A 579 -31.65 5.60 6.45
N VAL A 580 -31.20 6.85 6.47
CA VAL A 580 -31.95 7.96 7.08
C VAL A 580 -33.24 8.26 6.31
N SER A 581 -33.15 8.28 4.97
CA SER A 581 -34.32 8.52 4.10
C SER A 581 -35.36 7.41 4.28
N THR A 582 -34.94 6.15 4.30
CA THR A 582 -35.88 5.02 4.51
C THR A 582 -36.49 5.03 5.90
N MET A 583 -35.71 5.39 6.93
CA MET A 583 -36.25 5.58 8.28
C MET A 583 -37.30 6.70 8.30
N GLY A 584 -37.05 7.83 7.64
CA GLY A 584 -38.03 8.92 7.52
C GLY A 584 -39.36 8.46 6.94
N ILE A 585 -39.31 7.66 5.88
CA ILE A 585 -40.51 7.11 5.22
C ILE A 585 -41.24 6.10 6.14
N LEU A 586 -40.52 5.15 6.72
CA LEU A 586 -41.11 4.05 7.51
C LEU A 586 -41.67 4.51 8.88
N TYR A 587 -41.11 5.58 9.45
CA TYR A 587 -41.60 6.14 10.71
C TYR A 587 -42.50 7.38 10.52
N HIS A 588 -42.96 7.64 9.28
CA HIS A 588 -43.99 8.64 8.94
C HIS A 588 -43.66 10.06 9.44
N SER A 589 -42.40 10.49 9.25
CA SER A 589 -42.08 11.90 9.51
C SER A 589 -42.70 12.80 8.43
N SER A 590 -43.68 13.61 8.81
CA SER A 590 -44.55 14.37 7.88
C SER A 590 -43.90 15.63 7.27
N ASP A 591 -42.66 15.95 7.65
CA ASP A 591 -41.90 17.09 7.13
C ASP A 591 -40.48 16.65 6.70
N GLU A 592 -40.00 17.22 5.57
CA GLU A 592 -38.73 16.94 4.93
C GLU A 592 -37.51 17.49 5.76
N GLY A 593 -37.28 16.97 6.96
CA GLY A 593 -36.11 17.39 7.74
C GLY A 593 -35.65 16.39 8.81
N ASP A 594 -34.33 16.16 8.88
CA ASP A 594 -33.69 15.30 9.88
C ASP A 594 -34.06 15.68 11.34
N ALA A 595 -34.37 16.94 11.59
CA ALA A 595 -34.78 17.45 12.89
C ALA A 595 -36.15 16.90 13.35
N ASN A 596 -37.07 16.70 12.41
CA ASN A 596 -38.38 16.13 12.70
C ASN A 596 -38.33 14.62 12.94
N LEU A 597 -37.55 13.90 12.16
CA LEU A 597 -37.33 12.47 12.36
C LEU A 597 -36.72 12.19 13.74
N ALA A 598 -35.75 13.00 14.18
CA ALA A 598 -35.11 12.87 15.50
C ALA A 598 -36.13 13.04 16.65
N THR A 599 -37.10 13.95 16.50
CA THR A 599 -38.17 14.15 17.51
C THR A 599 -39.15 13.00 17.52
N VAL A 600 -39.61 12.51 16.36
CA VAL A 600 -40.49 11.35 16.23
C VAL A 600 -39.89 10.11 16.87
N LEU A 601 -38.62 9.78 16.54
CA LEU A 601 -37.93 8.63 17.11
C LEU A 601 -37.80 8.67 18.63
N ARG A 602 -37.74 9.89 19.22
CA ARG A 602 -37.63 10.11 20.66
C ARG A 602 -38.99 10.09 21.34
N GLU A 603 -39.99 10.78 20.80
CA GLU A 603 -41.29 11.01 21.43
C GLU A 603 -42.18 9.76 21.41
N GLU A 604 -42.10 8.97 20.35
CA GLU A 604 -42.83 7.71 20.25
C GLU A 604 -42.19 6.56 21.04
N ASN A 605 -41.10 6.81 21.78
CA ASN A 605 -40.33 5.78 22.52
C ASN A 605 -39.91 4.55 21.66
N ILE A 606 -39.76 4.75 20.36
CA ILE A 606 -39.37 3.70 19.42
C ILE A 606 -37.94 3.25 19.71
N PHE A 607 -37.08 4.22 20.05
CA PHE A 607 -35.68 3.96 20.39
C PHE A 607 -35.36 4.32 21.84
N THR A 608 -34.59 3.45 22.46
CA THR A 608 -33.92 3.76 23.72
C THR A 608 -32.47 4.21 23.44
N PRO A 609 -31.79 4.91 24.36
CA PRO A 609 -30.38 5.23 24.20
C PRO A 609 -29.51 4.00 23.96
N ALA A 610 -29.87 2.84 24.55
CA ALA A 610 -29.17 1.57 24.35
C ALA A 610 -29.33 1.03 22.93
N ASN A 611 -30.56 1.03 22.38
CA ASN A 611 -30.81 0.62 20.99
C ASN A 611 -30.11 1.55 20.01
N SER A 612 -30.15 2.86 20.27
CA SER A 612 -29.51 3.88 19.43
C SER A 612 -28.00 3.69 19.34
N TRP A 613 -27.34 3.39 20.46
CA TRP A 613 -25.92 3.10 20.50
C TRP A 613 -25.60 1.79 19.78
N SER A 614 -26.38 0.74 20.02
CA SER A 614 -26.27 -0.56 19.34
C SER A 614 -26.39 -0.39 17.82
N PHE A 615 -27.39 0.39 17.37
CA PHE A 615 -27.61 0.65 15.95
C PHE A 615 -26.45 1.41 15.29
N MET A 616 -25.96 2.49 15.95
CA MET A 616 -24.79 3.21 15.45
C MET A 616 -23.55 2.33 15.34
N LEU A 617 -23.28 1.44 16.32
CA LEU A 617 -22.19 0.48 16.28
C LEU A 617 -22.39 -0.56 15.18
N PHE A 618 -23.61 -1.03 14.98
CA PHE A 618 -23.91 -1.94 13.90
C PHE A 618 -23.66 -1.27 12.54
N VAL A 619 -24.14 -0.03 12.34
CA VAL A 619 -23.88 0.75 11.12
C VAL A 619 -22.38 1.03 10.90
N LEU A 620 -21.61 1.16 11.97
CA LEU A 620 -20.15 1.32 11.89
C LEU A 620 -19.48 0.10 11.26
N LEU A 621 -19.91 -1.10 11.62
CA LEU A 621 -19.15 -2.33 11.34
C LEU A 621 -19.78 -3.23 10.28
N TYR A 622 -21.11 -3.11 10.05
CA TYR A 622 -21.81 -4.01 9.15
C TYR A 622 -21.33 -3.88 7.69
N PHE A 623 -21.95 -4.57 6.82
CA PHE A 623 -21.62 -4.72 5.40
C PHE A 623 -21.00 -3.45 4.80
N PRO A 624 -19.78 -3.51 4.24
CA PRO A 624 -19.22 -2.39 3.47
C PRO A 624 -20.12 -2.07 2.28
N CYS A 625 -20.16 -0.83 1.80
CA CYS A 625 -20.98 -0.51 0.64
C CYS A 625 -20.59 -1.39 -0.57
N VAL A 626 -21.55 -1.64 -1.46
CA VAL A 626 -21.36 -2.53 -2.63
C VAL A 626 -20.14 -2.11 -3.46
N ALA A 627 -19.89 -0.79 -3.58
CA ALA A 627 -18.72 -0.24 -4.25
C ALA A 627 -17.40 -0.71 -3.59
N THR A 628 -17.33 -0.73 -2.26
CA THR A 628 -16.15 -1.21 -1.50
C THR A 628 -15.92 -2.70 -1.75
N VAL A 629 -16.97 -3.52 -1.67
CA VAL A 629 -16.89 -4.98 -1.89
C VAL A 629 -16.42 -5.28 -3.32
N THR A 630 -16.96 -4.56 -4.31
CA THR A 630 -16.58 -4.72 -5.72
C THR A 630 -15.11 -4.37 -5.95
N THR A 631 -14.65 -3.29 -5.33
CA THR A 631 -13.24 -2.86 -5.41
C THR A 631 -12.33 -3.89 -4.73
N LEU A 632 -12.67 -4.38 -3.54
CA LEU A 632 -11.93 -5.46 -2.85
C LEU A 632 -11.86 -6.71 -3.71
N ARG A 633 -12.99 -7.13 -4.31
CA ARG A 633 -13.03 -8.30 -5.20
C ARG A 633 -12.05 -8.18 -6.36
N LYS A 634 -11.92 -6.98 -6.93
CA LYS A 634 -11.00 -6.71 -8.05
C LYS A 634 -9.54 -6.70 -7.62
N GLU A 635 -9.21 -6.14 -6.45
CA GLU A 635 -7.82 -5.92 -6.03
C GLU A 635 -7.22 -7.14 -5.28
N ILE A 636 -7.99 -7.84 -4.43
CA ILE A 636 -7.50 -8.96 -3.61
C ILE A 636 -8.23 -10.29 -3.87
N GLY A 637 -9.23 -10.28 -4.77
CA GLY A 637 -9.97 -11.46 -5.18
C GLY A 637 -11.24 -11.76 -4.40
N GLY A 638 -12.11 -12.59 -4.99
CA GLY A 638 -13.46 -12.85 -4.47
C GLY A 638 -13.49 -13.53 -3.10
N ARG A 639 -12.50 -14.38 -2.78
CA ARG A 639 -12.42 -15.08 -1.48
C ARG A 639 -12.22 -14.10 -0.32
N TRP A 640 -11.32 -13.14 -0.47
CA TRP A 640 -11.06 -12.12 0.54
C TRP A 640 -12.21 -11.11 0.65
N ALA A 641 -12.84 -10.74 -0.48
CA ALA A 641 -14.03 -9.90 -0.45
C ALA A 641 -15.19 -10.55 0.30
N ALA A 642 -15.45 -11.85 0.05
CA ALA A 642 -16.46 -12.62 0.80
C ALA A 642 -16.10 -12.73 2.29
N PHE A 643 -14.83 -12.97 2.62
CA PHE A 643 -14.36 -12.99 4.00
C PHE A 643 -14.63 -11.67 4.72
N VAL A 644 -14.34 -10.51 4.09
CA VAL A 644 -14.62 -9.20 4.67
C VAL A 644 -16.11 -9.03 4.96
N VAL A 645 -16.99 -9.40 4.03
CA VAL A 645 -18.44 -9.27 4.20
C VAL A 645 -18.92 -10.11 5.41
N VAL A 646 -18.53 -11.38 5.46
CA VAL A 646 -18.94 -12.26 6.57
C VAL A 646 -18.36 -11.77 7.89
N ASN A 647 -17.07 -11.43 7.91
CA ASN A 647 -16.40 -10.94 9.12
C ASN A 647 -17.02 -9.63 9.63
N SER A 648 -17.33 -8.69 8.73
CA SER A 648 -17.96 -7.42 9.08
C SER A 648 -19.35 -7.63 9.71
N LEU A 649 -20.18 -8.53 9.14
CA LEU A 649 -21.49 -8.85 9.69
C LEU A 649 -21.40 -9.51 11.07
N VAL A 650 -20.49 -10.46 11.25
CA VAL A 650 -20.28 -11.13 12.55
C VAL A 650 -19.78 -10.15 13.60
N MET A 651 -18.80 -9.33 13.26
CA MET A 651 -18.24 -8.31 14.17
C MET A 651 -19.28 -7.24 14.52
N ALA A 652 -20.08 -6.80 13.54
CA ALA A 652 -21.16 -5.84 13.75
C ALA A 652 -22.21 -6.39 14.73
N TRP A 653 -22.62 -7.64 14.50
CA TRP A 653 -23.61 -8.30 15.37
C TRP A 653 -23.08 -8.46 16.80
N LEU A 654 -21.86 -8.95 16.97
CA LEU A 654 -21.25 -9.16 18.29
C LEU A 654 -21.04 -7.83 19.03
N ALA A 655 -20.52 -6.80 18.35
CA ALA A 655 -20.29 -5.49 18.96
C ALA A 655 -21.61 -4.82 19.37
N ALA A 656 -22.63 -4.85 18.50
CA ALA A 656 -23.93 -4.29 18.78
C ALA A 656 -24.65 -5.03 19.92
N PHE A 657 -24.56 -6.37 19.93
CA PHE A 657 -25.13 -7.20 21.00
C PHE A 657 -24.51 -6.88 22.37
N LEU A 658 -23.17 -6.84 22.42
CA LEU A 658 -22.46 -6.50 23.65
C LEU A 658 -22.82 -5.09 24.13
N ALA A 659 -22.86 -4.11 23.22
CA ALA A 659 -23.22 -2.74 23.55
C ALA A 659 -24.65 -2.64 24.06
N PHE A 660 -25.60 -3.29 23.41
CA PHE A 660 -26.99 -3.32 23.84
C PHE A 660 -27.13 -3.92 25.24
N ARG A 661 -26.52 -5.09 25.48
CA ARG A 661 -26.58 -5.76 26.79
C ARG A 661 -25.93 -4.96 27.91
N VAL A 662 -24.74 -4.41 27.66
CA VAL A 662 -24.03 -3.58 28.67
C VAL A 662 -24.83 -2.32 29.00
N LEU A 663 -25.30 -1.60 27.98
CA LEU A 663 -26.06 -0.36 28.22
C LEU A 663 -27.44 -0.61 28.80
N SER A 664 -28.14 -1.68 28.44
CA SER A 664 -29.41 -2.05 29.05
C SER A 664 -29.28 -2.39 30.55
N LEU A 665 -28.10 -2.88 31.00
CA LEU A 665 -27.82 -3.13 32.41
C LEU A 665 -27.43 -1.85 33.19
N ILE A 666 -26.89 -0.84 32.50
CA ILE A 666 -26.45 0.42 33.14
C ILE A 666 -27.59 1.46 33.22
N ILE A 667 -28.50 1.44 32.25
CA ILE A 667 -29.56 2.46 32.11
C ILE A 667 -30.85 2.03 32.80
N VAL A 668 -30.97 0.77 33.20
CA VAL A 668 -32.02 0.31 34.11
C VAL A 668 -31.60 0.60 35.54
#